data_ebb876300f7cf6cdd5319141446b7150
#
_entry.id   ebb876300f7cf6cdd5319141446b7150
#
_cell.length_a   1.000
_cell.length_b   1.000
_cell.length_c   1.000
_cell.angle_alpha   90.00
_cell.angle_beta   90.00
_cell.angle_gamma   90.00
#
_symmetry.space_group_name_H-M   'P 1'
#
loop_
_entity.id
_entity.type
_entity.pdbx_description
1 polymer ?
#
loop_
_entity_poly.entity_id
_entity_poly.type
_entity_poly.pdbx_seq_one_letter_code
_entity_poly.pdbx_strand_id
1 'polypeptide(L)'
;MTDDLSVFWRNDVRARELFYDLLARTEQEAFDDDFLAQLAAYRTAAPASERADIFAARYLLAADDPESALICAERAYARRPVNYELWKLLAEIYTLLDRPVDALTMYGYAHGLYLSPEIPLDLIRQCGREGLNRLSIAAGLGTGTPTTQSRAVFDGEELHFVLDAFVGEHLPLTPAKGSARHWVGTYAVGEFLSDKSELLEEIRHTAVFVDKVQRDFSFQLQKAQEVRGAVTVEVPEGMEVILPVAGTERLQELRFETASIAAQEAYLGKWAFSHFRLARTTRLVSPTDAPYAVGTPIRLGHSPARRKLVLNLLVDGLSWNVARTRFPDCMPNIARFFTRGTIFDQHFSTSECTYPALPVIETGRYPTHTQVFNERDSHELPLDFKTLSECMSDLGYYAAAPMGASEGVPCGAMRGYDLLNVATWKQPSAEAVDRTFMQLEAFHEVDQFLYLHVSDAHPWNAKGFKFHPAVETQLPLADRLFDIDERVASVRLPKLAIYQEQFWRTLAHVDRNIGYLLSYIEEHFAEDEYIVSLYSDHGNSVFSTPKGGVVDVIGENSTRAVWMMRGAGVPEGVVAGELTSSADIYPTLGHLCGFPVAADIDGNLPAVFGGRARDAALSMSIFPGQTFKLAVRSHEHTLRVETQGFVDEDGTADFADAKAAIYPRAHELEEGYEVDSAELRAFFYPRAREIVRAIANNGEFWPTMRAARPQWFGGV
;
A
#
# COMPACT_ATOMS: atom_id res chain seq x y z
N MET A 1 -38.65 -19.62 -7.63
CA MET A 1 -37.81 -19.78 -6.44
C MET A 1 -36.81 -18.66 -6.47
N THR A 2 -37.07 -17.60 -5.79
CA THR A 2 -36.06 -16.58 -5.53
C THR A 2 -34.99 -17.24 -4.66
N ASP A 3 -33.92 -17.75 -5.28
CA ASP A 3 -32.69 -18.02 -4.54
C ASP A 3 -32.22 -16.68 -4.04
N ASP A 4 -32.70 -16.40 -2.85
CA ASP A 4 -32.43 -15.20 -2.14
C ASP A 4 -30.91 -15.17 -1.88
N LEU A 5 -30.22 -14.23 -2.50
CA LEU A 5 -28.79 -14.02 -2.27
C LEU A 5 -28.47 -13.91 -0.77
N SER A 6 -29.43 -13.48 0.03
CA SER A 6 -29.33 -13.46 1.47
C SER A 6 -28.94 -14.83 2.08
N VAL A 7 -29.24 -15.93 1.40
CA VAL A 7 -28.81 -17.28 1.84
C VAL A 7 -27.28 -17.44 1.82
N PHE A 8 -26.56 -16.66 1.01
CA PHE A 8 -25.10 -16.74 0.94
C PHE A 8 -24.41 -16.07 2.10
N TRP A 9 -24.99 -15.03 2.64
CA TRP A 9 -24.41 -14.25 3.72
C TRP A 9 -25.23 -14.30 5.01
N ARG A 10 -26.37 -14.98 5.00
CA ARG A 10 -27.02 -15.35 6.26
C ARG A 10 -26.06 -16.23 7.03
N ASN A 11 -25.92 -15.91 8.29
CA ASN A 11 -25.23 -16.75 9.23
C ASN A 11 -25.83 -18.14 9.21
N ASP A 12 -24.98 -19.14 9.25
CA ASP A 12 -25.40 -20.41 9.78
C ASP A 12 -25.82 -20.18 11.24
N VAL A 13 -27.11 -20.32 11.51
CA VAL A 13 -27.69 -20.09 12.84
C VAL A 13 -26.97 -20.91 13.89
N ARG A 14 -26.60 -22.13 13.55
CA ARG A 14 -25.85 -23.01 14.45
C ARG A 14 -24.44 -22.52 14.73
N ALA A 15 -23.73 -22.03 13.74
CA ALA A 15 -22.40 -21.45 13.94
C ALA A 15 -22.48 -20.23 14.86
N ARG A 16 -23.49 -19.40 14.67
CA ARG A 16 -23.75 -18.23 15.52
C ARG A 16 -24.09 -18.60 16.97
N GLU A 17 -24.94 -19.59 17.18
CA GLU A 17 -25.27 -20.09 18.53
C GLU A 17 -24.00 -20.61 19.23
N LEU A 18 -23.23 -21.44 18.55
CA LEU A 18 -21.97 -22.00 19.07
C LEU A 18 -20.94 -20.91 19.37
N PHE A 19 -20.87 -19.87 18.54
CA PHE A 19 -19.99 -18.72 18.78
C PHE A 19 -20.31 -18.01 20.09
N TYR A 20 -21.58 -17.67 20.31
CA TYR A 20 -21.99 -16.95 21.53
C TYR A 20 -21.89 -17.84 22.79
N ASP A 21 -22.11 -19.13 22.67
CA ASP A 21 -21.90 -20.06 23.78
C ASP A 21 -20.40 -20.15 24.13
N LEU A 22 -19.50 -20.24 23.14
CA LEU A 22 -18.05 -20.23 23.35
C LEU A 22 -17.58 -18.88 23.94
N LEU A 23 -18.13 -17.76 23.45
CA LEU A 23 -17.81 -16.44 23.96
C LEU A 23 -18.19 -16.31 25.45
N ALA A 24 -19.42 -16.69 25.81
CA ALA A 24 -19.88 -16.63 27.18
C ALA A 24 -19.04 -17.54 28.12
N ARG A 25 -18.64 -18.73 27.66
CA ARG A 25 -17.74 -19.62 28.40
C ARG A 25 -16.35 -19.06 28.57
N THR A 26 -15.82 -18.42 27.51
CA THR A 26 -14.52 -17.74 27.56
C THR A 26 -14.53 -16.60 28.58
N GLU A 27 -15.58 -15.79 28.60
CA GLU A 27 -15.76 -14.70 29.60
C GLU A 27 -15.87 -15.18 31.02
N GLN A 28 -16.37 -16.42 31.22
CA GLN A 28 -16.50 -17.10 32.53
C GLN A 28 -15.29 -17.97 32.88
N GLU A 29 -14.26 -18.01 32.01
CA GLU A 29 -13.10 -18.89 32.14
C GLU A 29 -13.48 -20.39 32.30
N ALA A 30 -14.62 -20.79 31.72
CA ALA A 30 -15.17 -22.14 31.80
C ALA A 30 -14.60 -23.04 30.67
N PHE A 31 -13.34 -23.39 30.79
CA PHE A 31 -12.58 -24.17 29.80
C PHE A 31 -12.58 -25.70 30.16
N ASP A 32 -13.73 -26.33 29.98
CA ASP A 32 -13.98 -27.72 30.26
C ASP A 32 -14.13 -28.59 28.99
N ASP A 33 -14.48 -29.87 29.14
CA ASP A 33 -14.71 -30.80 28.02
C ASP A 33 -15.86 -30.33 27.11
N ASP A 34 -16.89 -29.68 27.67
CA ASP A 34 -18.00 -29.13 26.89
C ASP A 34 -17.54 -27.95 26.02
N PHE A 35 -16.63 -27.11 26.54
CA PHE A 35 -16.01 -26.06 25.73
C PHE A 35 -15.29 -26.65 24.52
N LEU A 36 -14.48 -27.68 24.72
CA LEU A 36 -13.75 -28.35 23.62
C LEU A 36 -14.69 -28.99 22.59
N ALA A 37 -15.78 -29.62 23.07
CA ALA A 37 -16.80 -30.21 22.20
C ALA A 37 -17.50 -29.13 21.34
N GLN A 38 -17.85 -28.00 21.95
CA GLN A 38 -18.46 -26.87 21.23
C GLN A 38 -17.47 -26.21 20.26
N LEU A 39 -16.20 -26.07 20.63
CA LEU A 39 -15.15 -25.55 19.75
C LEU A 39 -14.96 -26.44 18.50
N ALA A 40 -14.97 -27.75 18.67
CA ALA A 40 -14.91 -28.69 17.55
C ALA A 40 -16.14 -28.60 16.64
N ALA A 41 -17.33 -28.43 17.24
CA ALA A 41 -18.57 -28.21 16.50
C ALA A 41 -18.54 -26.88 15.74
N TYR A 42 -18.04 -25.82 16.36
CA TYR A 42 -17.89 -24.50 15.73
C TYR A 42 -16.92 -24.54 14.54
N ARG A 43 -15.75 -25.19 14.70
CA ARG A 43 -14.81 -25.40 13.58
C ARG A 43 -15.43 -26.13 12.40
N THR A 44 -16.35 -27.08 12.69
CA THR A 44 -17.07 -27.80 11.63
C THR A 44 -18.12 -26.94 10.95
N ALA A 45 -18.85 -26.11 11.71
CA ALA A 45 -19.87 -25.22 11.20
C ALA A 45 -19.30 -24.00 10.46
N ALA A 46 -18.15 -23.46 10.92
CA ALA A 46 -17.50 -22.28 10.38
C ALA A 46 -16.00 -22.54 10.10
N PRO A 47 -15.65 -23.40 9.13
CA PRO A 47 -14.25 -23.85 8.92
C PRO A 47 -13.31 -22.73 8.44
N ALA A 48 -13.86 -21.65 7.87
CA ALA A 48 -13.09 -20.48 7.41
C ALA A 48 -12.91 -19.40 8.49
N SER A 49 -13.59 -19.53 9.63
CA SER A 49 -13.54 -18.53 10.70
C SER A 49 -12.22 -18.58 11.47
N GLU A 50 -11.57 -17.44 11.61
CA GLU A 50 -10.39 -17.26 12.46
C GLU A 50 -10.72 -17.43 13.96
N ARG A 51 -11.98 -17.20 14.33
CA ARG A 51 -12.45 -17.19 15.72
C ARG A 51 -12.30 -18.53 16.42
N ALA A 52 -12.40 -19.64 15.68
CA ALA A 52 -12.12 -20.96 16.23
C ALA A 52 -10.67 -21.08 16.74
N ASP A 53 -9.74 -20.45 16.08
CA ASP A 53 -8.33 -20.42 16.51
C ASP A 53 -8.10 -19.42 17.65
N ILE A 54 -8.87 -18.33 17.73
CA ILE A 54 -8.85 -17.37 18.86
C ILE A 54 -9.37 -18.07 20.13
N PHE A 55 -10.50 -18.77 20.08
CA PHE A 55 -11.00 -19.54 21.21
C PHE A 55 -10.03 -20.65 21.66
N ALA A 56 -9.39 -21.34 20.70
CA ALA A 56 -8.37 -22.34 21.02
C ALA A 56 -7.16 -21.71 21.72
N ALA A 57 -6.71 -20.54 21.28
CA ALA A 57 -5.60 -19.84 21.94
C ALA A 57 -5.96 -19.40 23.35
N ARG A 58 -7.19 -18.91 23.60
CA ARG A 58 -7.67 -18.59 24.95
C ARG A 58 -7.70 -19.81 25.88
N TYR A 59 -8.19 -20.94 25.38
CA TYR A 59 -8.16 -22.20 26.11
C TYR A 59 -6.72 -22.62 26.48
N LEU A 60 -5.79 -22.55 25.53
CA LEU A 60 -4.40 -22.93 25.73
C LEU A 60 -3.69 -22.00 26.72
N LEU A 61 -3.98 -20.71 26.71
CA LEU A 61 -3.48 -19.78 27.72
C LEU A 61 -3.98 -20.13 29.12
N ALA A 62 -5.25 -20.48 29.26
CA ALA A 62 -5.82 -20.93 30.54
C ALA A 62 -5.20 -22.25 31.01
N ALA A 63 -4.67 -23.06 30.08
CA ALA A 63 -3.93 -24.29 30.39
C ALA A 63 -2.41 -24.08 30.61
N ASP A 64 -1.95 -22.80 30.68
CA ASP A 64 -0.53 -22.43 30.86
C ASP A 64 0.40 -22.92 29.73
N ASP A 65 -0.14 -22.92 28.48
CA ASP A 65 0.60 -23.30 27.25
C ASP A 65 0.63 -22.16 26.24
N PRO A 66 1.44 -21.09 26.46
CA PRO A 66 1.51 -19.94 25.60
C PRO A 66 2.14 -20.24 24.22
N GLU A 67 3.03 -21.24 24.10
CA GLU A 67 3.64 -21.64 22.83
C GLU A 67 2.60 -22.21 21.86
N SER A 68 1.74 -23.10 22.33
CA SER A 68 0.64 -23.66 21.52
C SER A 68 -0.43 -22.60 21.25
N ALA A 69 -0.69 -21.70 22.21
CA ALA A 69 -1.59 -20.57 22.03
C ALA A 69 -1.10 -19.65 20.89
N LEU A 70 0.21 -19.37 20.82
CA LEU A 70 0.81 -18.56 19.76
C LEU A 70 0.54 -19.16 18.38
N ILE A 71 0.73 -20.47 18.21
CA ILE A 71 0.46 -21.16 16.93
C ILE A 71 -0.99 -20.96 16.48
N CYS A 72 -1.94 -21.03 17.41
CA CYS A 72 -3.34 -20.81 17.11
C CYS A 72 -3.60 -19.32 16.76
N ALA A 73 -3.08 -18.40 17.56
CA ALA A 73 -3.26 -16.96 17.34
C ALA A 73 -2.60 -16.50 16.01
N GLU A 74 -1.41 -16.99 15.66
CA GLU A 74 -0.76 -16.68 14.39
C GLU A 74 -1.53 -17.25 13.19
N ARG A 75 -2.18 -18.42 13.31
CA ARG A 75 -3.09 -18.92 12.27
C ARG A 75 -4.33 -18.04 12.10
N ALA A 76 -4.88 -17.56 13.20
CA ALA A 76 -5.99 -16.61 13.17
C ALA A 76 -5.54 -15.31 12.48
N TYR A 77 -4.36 -14.79 12.85
CA TYR A 77 -3.77 -13.58 12.26
C TYR A 77 -3.51 -13.72 10.75
N ALA A 78 -3.00 -14.88 10.30
CA ALA A 78 -2.80 -15.13 8.88
C ALA A 78 -4.11 -15.14 8.07
N ARG A 79 -5.24 -15.47 8.70
CA ARG A 79 -6.56 -15.42 8.07
C ARG A 79 -7.18 -14.03 8.10
N ARG A 80 -7.02 -13.35 9.22
CA ARG A 80 -7.59 -12.03 9.46
C ARG A 80 -6.65 -11.15 10.27
N PRO A 81 -5.71 -10.46 9.62
CA PRO A 81 -4.74 -9.58 10.27
C PRO A 81 -5.37 -8.41 11.03
N VAL A 82 -6.45 -7.82 10.52
CA VAL A 82 -7.14 -6.72 11.19
C VAL A 82 -8.25 -7.26 12.10
N ASN A 83 -7.90 -7.50 13.36
CA ASN A 83 -8.83 -7.97 14.39
C ASN A 83 -8.37 -7.50 15.77
N TYR A 84 -9.13 -6.62 16.38
CA TYR A 84 -8.80 -5.97 17.65
C TYR A 84 -8.58 -6.97 18.80
N GLU A 85 -9.48 -7.95 18.98
CA GLU A 85 -9.36 -8.94 20.04
C GLU A 85 -8.16 -9.87 19.82
N LEU A 86 -7.85 -10.15 18.59
CA LEU A 86 -6.67 -10.94 18.23
C LEU A 86 -5.37 -10.20 18.51
N TRP A 87 -5.31 -8.89 18.23
CA TRP A 87 -4.14 -8.08 18.57
C TRP A 87 -3.88 -8.05 20.08
N LYS A 88 -4.94 -7.89 20.89
CA LYS A 88 -4.83 -7.96 22.36
C LYS A 88 -4.33 -9.34 22.82
N LEU A 89 -4.90 -10.40 22.26
CA LEU A 89 -4.50 -11.77 22.57
C LEU A 89 -3.04 -12.04 22.19
N LEU A 90 -2.61 -11.64 21.00
CA LEU A 90 -1.21 -11.76 20.58
C LEU A 90 -0.27 -10.93 21.46
N ALA A 91 -0.67 -9.71 21.85
CA ALA A 91 0.13 -8.90 22.77
C ALA A 91 0.32 -9.58 24.12
N GLU A 92 -0.71 -10.22 24.67
CA GLU A 92 -0.66 -11.01 25.90
C GLU A 92 0.30 -12.22 25.73
N ILE A 93 0.13 -13.00 24.66
CA ILE A 93 0.97 -14.18 24.38
C ILE A 93 2.44 -13.78 24.20
N TYR A 94 2.72 -12.74 23.40
CA TYR A 94 4.09 -12.26 23.19
C TYR A 94 4.73 -11.75 24.48
N THR A 95 3.94 -11.14 25.38
CA THR A 95 4.42 -10.73 26.71
C THR A 95 4.83 -11.95 27.55
N LEU A 96 4.01 -13.01 27.57
CA LEU A 96 4.31 -14.25 28.29
C LEU A 96 5.54 -14.98 27.74
N LEU A 97 5.79 -14.86 26.43
CA LEU A 97 6.93 -15.48 25.74
C LEU A 97 8.20 -14.60 25.71
N ASP A 98 8.25 -13.53 26.48
CA ASP A 98 9.37 -12.57 26.54
C ASP A 98 9.73 -11.99 25.14
N ARG A 99 8.70 -11.64 24.36
CA ARG A 99 8.81 -10.99 23.03
C ARG A 99 8.23 -9.57 23.08
N PRO A 100 8.86 -8.64 23.82
CA PRO A 100 8.23 -7.36 24.15
C PRO A 100 8.06 -6.44 22.97
N VAL A 101 8.90 -6.50 21.93
CA VAL A 101 8.78 -5.68 20.71
C VAL A 101 7.55 -6.12 19.89
N ASP A 102 7.32 -7.43 19.78
CA ASP A 102 6.14 -7.95 19.09
C ASP A 102 4.86 -7.60 19.87
N ALA A 103 4.90 -7.68 21.20
CA ALA A 103 3.81 -7.27 22.07
C ALA A 103 3.46 -5.78 21.88
N LEU A 104 4.46 -4.90 21.91
CA LEU A 104 4.27 -3.47 21.67
C LEU A 104 3.74 -3.16 20.26
N THR A 105 4.09 -3.96 19.27
CA THR A 105 3.53 -3.84 17.92
C THR A 105 2.02 -4.08 17.91
N MET A 106 1.57 -5.16 18.55
CA MET A 106 0.15 -5.50 18.63
C MET A 106 -0.65 -4.48 19.46
N TYR A 107 -0.09 -4.02 20.58
CA TYR A 107 -0.68 -2.90 21.33
C TYR A 107 -0.78 -1.61 20.50
N GLY A 108 0.22 -1.32 19.65
CA GLY A 108 0.20 -0.18 18.76
C GLY A 108 -0.92 -0.25 17.72
N TYR A 109 -1.13 -1.40 17.09
CA TYR A 109 -2.25 -1.60 16.16
C TYR A 109 -3.59 -1.42 16.86
N ALA A 110 -3.76 -2.03 18.03
CA ALA A 110 -5.00 -1.91 18.80
C ALA A 110 -5.26 -0.46 19.23
N HIS A 111 -4.22 0.28 19.63
CA HIS A 111 -4.31 1.69 19.98
C HIS A 111 -4.66 2.56 18.76
N GLY A 112 -4.05 2.31 17.61
CA GLY A 112 -4.35 3.03 16.37
C GLY A 112 -5.82 2.91 15.96
N LEU A 113 -6.42 1.73 16.19
CA LEU A 113 -7.81 1.45 15.81
C LEU A 113 -8.83 2.04 16.81
N TYR A 114 -8.65 1.85 18.11
CA TYR A 114 -9.65 2.17 19.13
C TYR A 114 -9.19 3.11 20.24
N LEU A 115 -8.01 3.72 20.13
CA LEU A 115 -7.39 4.60 21.14
C LEU A 115 -7.27 3.96 22.54
N SER A 116 -7.31 2.66 22.63
CA SER A 116 -7.08 1.83 23.81
C SER A 116 -6.49 0.51 23.34
N PRO A 117 -5.71 -0.20 24.02
CA PRO A 117 -5.72 -0.60 25.43
C PRO A 117 -4.70 0.17 26.29
N GLU A 118 -4.70 -0.12 27.58
CA GLU A 118 -3.59 0.25 28.45
C GLU A 118 -2.34 -0.50 28.02
N ILE A 119 -1.31 0.26 27.64
CA ILE A 119 -0.05 -0.30 27.18
C ILE A 119 0.86 -0.48 28.41
N PRO A 120 1.37 -1.72 28.69
CA PRO A 120 2.20 -1.96 29.86
C PRO A 120 3.51 -1.17 29.78
N LEU A 121 3.73 -0.23 30.71
CA LEU A 121 4.92 0.64 30.72
C LEU A 121 6.22 -0.15 30.93
N ASP A 122 6.15 -1.31 31.58
CA ASP A 122 7.33 -2.15 31.78
C ASP A 122 7.88 -2.72 30.46
N LEU A 123 7.02 -3.03 29.48
CA LEU A 123 7.47 -3.42 28.16
C LEU A 123 8.24 -2.28 27.47
N ILE A 124 7.79 -1.03 27.65
CA ILE A 124 8.47 0.14 27.09
C ILE A 124 9.83 0.34 27.75
N ARG A 125 9.91 0.18 29.09
CA ARG A 125 11.17 0.25 29.83
C ARG A 125 12.16 -0.83 29.39
N GLN A 126 11.66 -2.04 29.13
CA GLN A 126 12.47 -3.16 28.65
C GLN A 126 13.04 -2.94 27.27
N CYS A 127 12.24 -2.44 26.32
CA CYS A 127 12.64 -2.22 24.93
C CYS A 127 13.30 -0.85 24.68
N GLY A 128 13.10 0.12 25.57
CA GLY A 128 13.63 1.46 25.42
C GLY A 128 13.20 2.14 24.12
N ARG A 129 14.16 2.77 23.45
CA ARG A 129 13.91 3.53 22.21
C ARG A 129 13.34 2.66 21.05
N GLU A 130 13.83 1.44 20.91
CA GLU A 130 13.36 0.53 19.86
C GLU A 130 11.86 0.22 20.03
N GLY A 131 11.46 -0.10 21.27
CA GLY A 131 10.05 -0.33 21.57
C GLY A 131 9.16 0.89 21.34
N LEU A 132 9.62 2.09 21.74
CA LEU A 132 8.90 3.34 21.48
C LEU A 132 8.74 3.63 19.98
N ASN A 133 9.80 3.43 19.22
CA ASN A 133 9.74 3.58 17.78
C ASN A 133 8.74 2.61 17.17
N ARG A 134 8.80 1.35 17.56
CA ARG A 134 7.92 0.31 17.05
C ARG A 134 6.46 0.58 17.40
N LEU A 135 6.20 0.97 18.66
CA LEU A 135 4.87 1.39 19.12
C LEU A 135 4.34 2.61 18.32
N SER A 136 5.20 3.61 18.10
CA SER A 136 4.85 4.81 17.34
C SER A 136 4.36 4.48 15.95
N ILE A 137 5.01 3.53 15.27
CA ILE A 137 4.66 3.18 13.89
C ILE A 137 3.39 2.37 13.85
N ALA A 138 3.29 1.36 14.68
CA ALA A 138 2.09 0.55 14.75
C ALA A 138 0.86 1.41 15.07
N ALA A 139 0.96 2.33 16.03
CA ALA A 139 -0.10 3.29 16.34
C ALA A 139 -0.31 4.34 15.23
N GLY A 140 0.76 4.69 14.51
CA GLY A 140 0.75 5.71 13.45
C GLY A 140 0.19 5.23 12.12
N LEU A 141 0.06 3.92 11.91
CA LEU A 141 -0.53 3.37 10.68
C LEU A 141 -1.96 3.86 10.43
N GLY A 142 -2.68 4.26 11.47
CA GLY A 142 -4.00 4.86 11.38
C GLY A 142 -4.05 6.38 11.16
N THR A 143 -2.94 7.09 10.96
CA THR A 143 -2.96 8.57 10.80
C THR A 143 -3.07 9.05 9.36
N GLY A 144 -2.95 8.15 8.39
CA GLY A 144 -3.25 8.41 6.98
C GLY A 144 -2.28 9.32 6.23
N THR A 145 -1.35 9.97 6.91
CA THR A 145 -0.33 10.81 6.28
C THR A 145 1.05 10.51 6.83
N PRO A 146 2.01 10.14 6.00
CA PRO A 146 3.37 9.85 6.44
C PRO A 146 4.16 11.10 6.85
N THR A 147 3.57 12.28 6.70
CA THR A 147 4.13 13.55 7.17
C THR A 147 3.78 13.85 8.62
N THR A 148 2.73 13.23 9.15
CA THR A 148 2.37 13.33 10.57
C THR A 148 2.24 11.92 11.12
N GLN A 149 2.97 11.62 12.14
CA GLN A 149 2.96 10.33 12.81
C GLN A 149 2.47 10.50 14.24
N SER A 150 1.65 9.57 14.70
CA SER A 150 1.45 9.42 16.12
C SER A 150 2.77 8.94 16.71
N ARG A 151 3.44 9.78 17.48
CA ARG A 151 4.70 9.43 18.14
C ARG A 151 4.43 9.09 19.59
N ALA A 152 4.82 7.89 20.02
CA ALA A 152 4.83 7.51 21.39
C ALA A 152 6.02 8.18 22.10
N VAL A 153 5.74 8.96 23.15
CA VAL A 153 6.74 9.63 23.99
C VAL A 153 6.58 9.11 25.40
N PHE A 154 7.66 8.60 25.97
CA PHE A 154 7.73 8.10 27.33
C PHE A 154 8.76 8.91 28.12
N ASP A 155 8.33 9.62 29.17
CA ASP A 155 9.19 10.44 30.02
C ASP A 155 9.82 9.68 31.21
N GLY A 156 9.49 8.42 31.36
CA GLY A 156 9.91 7.53 32.44
C GLY A 156 8.78 7.18 33.42
N GLU A 157 7.69 7.94 33.40
CA GLU A 157 6.51 7.73 34.25
C GLU A 157 5.24 7.57 33.41
N GLU A 158 5.04 8.41 32.38
CA GLU A 158 3.82 8.44 31.58
C GLU A 158 4.12 8.23 30.08
N LEU A 159 3.19 7.56 29.39
CA LEU A 159 3.21 7.35 27.96
C LEU A 159 2.21 8.29 27.30
N HIS A 160 2.68 9.13 26.38
CA HIS A 160 1.86 10.05 25.62
C HIS A 160 1.95 9.76 24.13
N PHE A 161 0.83 9.91 23.40
CA PHE A 161 0.82 9.90 21.95
C PHE A 161 0.64 11.33 21.44
N VAL A 162 1.64 11.84 20.75
CA VAL A 162 1.63 13.18 20.16
C VAL A 162 1.65 13.07 18.64
N LEU A 163 0.82 13.86 17.97
CA LEU A 163 0.93 14.04 16.53
C LEU A 163 2.12 14.96 16.29
N ASP A 164 3.16 14.42 15.69
CA ASP A 164 4.38 15.16 15.40
C ASP A 164 4.76 14.97 13.93
N ALA A 165 5.48 15.95 13.38
CA ALA A 165 6.16 15.74 12.11
C ALA A 165 7.18 14.61 12.31
N PHE A 166 7.19 13.64 11.42
CA PHE A 166 8.15 12.55 11.50
C PHE A 166 9.57 13.11 11.33
N VAL A 167 10.31 13.17 12.41
CA VAL A 167 11.75 13.41 12.40
C VAL A 167 12.39 12.04 12.42
N GLY A 168 12.49 11.41 11.22
CA GLY A 168 12.83 10.02 11.15
C GLY A 168 14.29 9.77 11.44
N GLU A 169 14.54 9.09 12.50
CA GLU A 169 15.79 8.37 12.65
C GLU A 169 15.67 6.97 12.07
N HIS A 170 14.51 6.35 12.19
CA HIS A 170 14.18 5.07 11.56
C HIS A 170 12.72 5.07 11.16
N LEU A 171 12.41 4.76 9.91
CA LEU A 171 11.11 4.22 9.55
C LEU A 171 11.19 2.73 9.79
N PRO A 172 10.54 2.24 10.78
CA PRO A 172 10.55 0.85 11.12
C PRO A 172 9.36 0.17 10.48
N LEU A 173 9.47 -0.08 9.25
CA LEU A 173 8.86 -1.26 8.72
C LEU A 173 9.59 -2.43 9.34
N THR A 174 8.85 -3.45 9.75
CA THR A 174 9.43 -4.66 10.28
C THR A 174 10.48 -5.15 9.28
N PRO A 175 11.76 -5.22 9.64
CA PRO A 175 12.76 -5.70 8.70
C PRO A 175 12.41 -7.11 8.28
N ALA A 176 12.64 -7.46 7.03
CA ALA A 176 12.53 -8.83 6.57
C ALA A 176 13.33 -9.74 7.52
N LYS A 177 12.79 -10.90 7.84
CA LYS A 177 13.33 -11.84 8.82
C LYS A 177 14.84 -12.05 8.60
N GLY A 178 15.67 -11.62 9.53
CA GLY A 178 17.14 -11.69 9.46
C GLY A 178 17.85 -10.44 8.88
N SER A 179 17.13 -9.37 8.53
CA SER A 179 17.74 -8.09 8.12
C SER A 179 17.83 -7.15 9.33
N ALA A 180 19.05 -6.73 9.66
CA ALA A 180 19.28 -5.67 10.65
C ALA A 180 19.13 -4.25 10.05
N ARG A 181 18.61 -4.13 8.84
CA ARG A 181 18.55 -2.86 8.10
C ARG A 181 17.16 -2.28 8.11
N HIS A 182 17.08 -1.03 8.48
CA HIS A 182 15.87 -0.21 8.48
C HIS A 182 16.03 0.91 7.46
N TRP A 183 14.94 1.48 6.98
CA TRP A 183 15.04 2.74 6.29
C TRP A 183 15.43 3.83 7.27
N VAL A 184 16.44 4.59 6.87
CA VAL A 184 17.00 5.69 7.64
C VAL A 184 16.98 6.91 6.73
N GLY A 185 16.58 8.04 7.25
CA GLY A 185 16.58 9.26 6.48
C GLY A 185 15.90 10.39 7.20
N THR A 186 15.90 11.55 6.60
CA THR A 186 15.11 12.67 7.04
C THR A 186 13.87 12.80 6.18
N TYR A 187 12.79 13.09 6.84
CA TYR A 187 11.85 14.04 6.29
C TYR A 187 12.60 15.37 6.22
N ALA A 188 12.81 15.89 5.02
CA ALA A 188 13.48 17.17 4.83
C ALA A 188 12.86 18.31 5.67
N VAL A 189 11.58 18.20 5.96
CA VAL A 189 10.83 19.09 6.85
C VAL A 189 11.40 19.12 8.30
N GLY A 190 11.83 17.97 8.85
CA GLY A 190 12.27 17.88 10.25
C GLY A 190 13.54 18.64 10.54
N GLU A 191 14.55 18.57 9.68
CA GLU A 191 15.82 19.27 9.87
C GLU A 191 15.68 20.79 9.67
N PHE A 192 14.79 21.19 8.78
CA PHE A 192 14.48 22.60 8.55
C PHE A 192 13.66 23.21 9.71
N LEU A 193 12.79 22.42 10.32
CA LEU A 193 11.96 22.86 11.45
C LEU A 193 12.76 23.09 12.73
N SER A 194 13.83 22.32 12.99
CA SER A 194 14.60 22.45 14.22
C SER A 194 15.42 23.73 14.27
N ASP A 195 15.89 24.23 13.14
CA ASP A 195 16.77 25.40 13.08
C ASP A 195 16.05 26.71 12.67
N LYS A 196 14.81 26.63 12.17
CA LYS A 196 14.09 27.78 11.60
C LYS A 196 12.57 27.68 11.82
N SER A 197 12.15 27.26 13.00
CA SER A 197 10.73 27.05 13.32
C SER A 197 9.83 28.26 13.05
N GLU A 198 10.31 29.48 13.29
CA GLU A 198 9.57 30.72 13.04
C GLU A 198 9.31 30.96 11.55
N LEU A 199 10.29 30.73 10.69
CA LEU A 199 10.13 30.89 9.24
C LEU A 199 9.17 29.87 8.62
N LEU A 200 9.14 28.67 9.16
CA LEU A 200 8.23 27.58 8.69
C LEU A 200 6.81 27.77 9.19
N GLU A 201 6.60 28.30 10.38
CA GLU A 201 5.27 28.72 10.82
C GLU A 201 4.73 29.86 9.95
N GLU A 202 5.56 30.80 9.62
CA GLU A 202 5.21 31.91 8.72
C GLU A 202 4.91 31.41 7.29
N ILE A 203 5.68 30.46 6.79
CA ILE A 203 5.43 29.79 5.51
C ILE A 203 4.15 28.94 5.52
N ARG A 204 3.85 28.21 6.59
CA ARG A 204 2.61 27.45 6.76
C ARG A 204 1.35 28.32 6.73
N HIS A 205 1.46 29.55 7.23
CA HIS A 205 0.35 30.50 7.24
C HIS A 205 0.17 31.26 5.91
N THR A 206 1.11 31.16 4.99
CA THR A 206 1.06 31.88 3.71
C THR A 206 0.77 30.90 2.56
N ALA A 207 -0.48 30.80 2.15
CA ALA A 207 -0.98 29.86 1.13
C ALA A 207 -0.20 29.86 -0.20
N VAL A 208 0.53 30.92 -0.50
CA VAL A 208 1.35 31.07 -1.72
C VAL A 208 2.62 30.19 -1.68
N PHE A 209 3.12 29.84 -0.49
CA PHE A 209 4.36 29.09 -0.32
C PHE A 209 4.14 27.59 -0.10
N VAL A 210 2.92 27.15 0.19
CA VAL A 210 2.61 25.75 0.44
C VAL A 210 3.02 24.87 -0.75
N ASP A 211 2.71 25.30 -1.98
CA ASP A 211 3.13 24.58 -3.19
C ASP A 211 4.66 24.54 -3.38
N LYS A 212 5.38 25.60 -3.02
CA LYS A 212 6.85 25.64 -3.12
C LYS A 212 7.51 24.82 -2.01
N VAL A 213 6.98 24.94 -0.80
CA VAL A 213 7.46 24.18 0.35
C VAL A 213 7.27 22.68 0.13
N GLN A 214 6.15 22.28 -0.47
CA GLN A 214 5.88 20.88 -0.81
C GLN A 214 6.82 20.33 -1.89
N ARG A 215 7.25 21.14 -2.84
CA ARG A 215 8.19 20.71 -3.88
C ARG A 215 9.61 20.53 -3.37
N ASP A 216 10.02 21.35 -2.42
CA ASP A 216 11.37 21.34 -1.86
C ASP A 216 11.51 20.35 -0.70
N PHE A 217 10.39 19.86 -0.15
CA PHE A 217 10.33 18.93 0.99
C PHE A 217 9.96 17.51 0.57
N SER A 218 10.66 16.95 -0.38
CA SER A 218 10.72 15.50 -0.53
C SER A 218 11.66 14.91 0.52
N PHE A 219 11.34 13.72 0.99
CA PHE A 219 12.25 13.02 1.87
C PHE A 219 12.89 11.83 1.15
N GLN A 220 14.14 11.56 1.52
CA GLN A 220 14.89 10.43 1.03
C GLN A 220 15.09 9.43 2.17
N LEU A 221 14.64 8.21 1.95
CA LEU A 221 14.81 7.10 2.88
C LEU A 221 15.66 6.02 2.22
N GLN A 222 16.80 5.72 2.83
CA GLN A 222 17.73 4.70 2.36
C GLN A 222 17.76 3.55 3.36
N LYS A 223 17.71 2.30 2.88
CA LYS A 223 17.99 1.15 3.74
C LYS A 223 19.41 1.19 4.24
N ALA A 224 19.57 1.33 5.54
CA ALA A 224 20.86 1.45 6.18
C ALA A 224 20.84 0.84 7.58
N GLN A 225 22.01 0.67 8.16
CA GLN A 225 22.21 0.31 9.55
C GLN A 225 22.98 1.40 10.26
N GLU A 226 22.68 1.62 11.53
CA GLU A 226 23.46 2.50 12.39
C GLU A 226 24.76 1.81 12.80
N VAL A 227 25.87 2.53 12.70
CA VAL A 227 27.21 2.08 13.06
C VAL A 227 27.84 3.09 14.02
N ARG A 228 28.57 2.59 15.03
CA ARG A 228 29.41 3.39 15.92
C ARG A 228 30.85 3.00 15.78
N GLY A 229 31.76 3.97 15.90
CA GLY A 229 33.19 3.74 15.79
C GLY A 229 33.64 3.37 14.40
N ALA A 230 33.96 2.11 14.13
CA ALA A 230 34.51 1.68 12.85
C ALA A 230 33.77 0.48 12.25
N VAL A 231 33.65 0.47 10.92
CA VAL A 231 33.12 -0.66 10.15
C VAL A 231 34.00 -0.89 8.90
N THR A 232 34.19 -2.13 8.51
CA THR A 232 34.88 -2.49 7.27
C THR A 232 33.86 -2.89 6.21
N VAL A 233 33.92 -2.25 5.06
CA VAL A 233 33.13 -2.58 3.88
C VAL A 233 33.98 -3.40 2.95
N GLU A 234 33.67 -4.68 2.83
CA GLU A 234 34.38 -5.61 1.96
C GLU A 234 34.01 -5.36 0.51
N VAL A 235 35.04 -5.11 -0.33
CA VAL A 235 34.91 -5.00 -1.78
C VAL A 235 35.77 -6.08 -2.40
N PRO A 236 35.18 -7.09 -3.05
CA PRO A 236 35.93 -8.16 -3.69
C PRO A 236 36.92 -7.61 -4.75
N GLU A 237 38.04 -8.28 -4.93
CA GLU A 237 39.05 -7.88 -5.90
C GLU A 237 38.47 -7.85 -7.34
N GLY A 238 38.71 -6.75 -8.04
CA GLY A 238 38.18 -6.52 -9.39
C GLY A 238 36.74 -6.07 -9.44
N MET A 239 36.10 -5.85 -8.30
CA MET A 239 34.75 -5.28 -8.20
C MET A 239 34.81 -3.84 -7.71
N GLU A 240 33.74 -3.11 -8.02
CA GLU A 240 33.49 -1.79 -7.45
C GLU A 240 32.06 -1.75 -6.87
N VAL A 241 31.87 -0.91 -5.86
CA VAL A 241 30.58 -0.69 -5.24
C VAL A 241 30.33 0.81 -5.01
N ILE A 242 29.07 1.20 -5.00
CA ILE A 242 28.65 2.49 -4.46
C ILE A 242 28.14 2.26 -3.04
N LEU A 243 28.67 3.02 -2.07
CA LEU A 243 28.29 2.94 -0.67
C LEU A 243 27.54 4.19 -0.26
N PRO A 244 26.23 4.10 0.08
CA PRO A 244 25.49 5.18 0.69
C PRO A 244 25.91 5.36 2.17
N VAL A 245 26.23 6.58 2.60
CA VAL A 245 26.60 6.89 3.99
C VAL A 245 26.01 8.23 4.39
N ALA A 246 25.46 8.31 5.59
CA ALA A 246 24.96 9.55 6.17
C ALA A 246 25.45 9.75 7.61
N GLY A 247 25.63 11.00 8.03
CA GLY A 247 25.85 11.34 9.42
C GLY A 247 24.54 11.36 10.22
N THR A 248 24.65 11.33 11.53
CA THR A 248 23.56 11.60 12.46
C THR A 248 23.67 12.98 13.09
N GLU A 249 24.77 13.66 12.83
CA GLU A 249 25.07 15.03 13.25
C GLU A 249 25.40 15.90 12.04
N ARG A 250 25.24 17.20 12.19
CA ARG A 250 25.59 18.16 11.14
C ARG A 250 27.11 18.24 10.96
N LEU A 251 27.56 18.10 9.70
CA LEU A 251 29.01 18.14 9.36
C LEU A 251 29.81 17.07 10.13
N GLN A 252 29.29 15.90 10.26
CA GLN A 252 29.97 14.78 10.93
C GLN A 252 31.18 14.31 10.12
N GLU A 253 32.36 14.32 10.72
CA GLU A 253 33.59 13.79 10.13
C GLU A 253 33.56 12.27 10.07
N LEU A 254 33.92 11.70 8.92
CA LEU A 254 34.14 10.28 8.74
C LEU A 254 35.43 10.05 7.96
N ARG A 255 36.27 9.11 8.41
CA ARG A 255 37.53 8.74 7.76
C ARG A 255 37.37 7.46 6.98
N PHE A 256 37.93 7.46 5.77
CA PHE A 256 37.98 6.33 4.89
C PHE A 256 39.44 5.82 4.81
N GLU A 257 39.69 4.62 5.31
CA GLU A 257 41.00 3.99 5.38
C GLU A 257 41.06 2.79 4.45
N THR A 258 42.09 2.70 3.65
CA THR A 258 42.39 1.51 2.81
C THR A 258 43.82 1.05 3.07
N ALA A 259 44.14 -0.19 2.72
CA ALA A 259 45.48 -0.73 2.92
C ALA A 259 46.62 0.01 2.14
N SER A 260 46.25 0.83 1.14
CA SER A 260 47.20 1.41 0.18
C SER A 260 47.14 2.92 0.05
N ILE A 261 46.17 3.57 0.65
CA ILE A 261 45.96 5.05 0.53
C ILE A 261 45.85 5.62 1.94
N ALA A 262 46.47 6.76 2.16
CA ALA A 262 46.34 7.49 3.42
C ALA A 262 44.85 7.79 3.70
N ALA A 263 44.49 7.80 4.98
CA ALA A 263 43.13 8.09 5.41
C ALA A 263 42.62 9.38 4.78
N GLN A 264 41.43 9.30 4.17
CA GLN A 264 40.73 10.45 3.59
C GLN A 264 39.56 10.82 4.49
N GLU A 265 39.28 12.10 4.64
CA GLU A 265 38.19 12.62 5.45
C GLU A 265 37.04 13.07 4.56
N ALA A 266 35.81 12.77 4.99
CA ALA A 266 34.59 13.31 4.42
C ALA A 266 33.71 13.90 5.54
N TYR A 267 32.97 14.92 5.21
CA TYR A 267 32.00 15.55 6.11
C TYR A 267 30.60 15.21 5.64
N LEU A 268 29.86 14.52 6.48
CA LEU A 268 28.52 14.00 6.18
C LEU A 268 27.44 14.97 6.68
N GLY A 269 26.37 15.10 5.91
CA GLY A 269 25.17 15.77 6.35
C GLY A 269 24.37 14.87 7.32
N LYS A 270 23.63 15.52 8.24
CA LYS A 270 22.71 14.81 9.14
C LYS A 270 21.61 14.13 8.34
N TRP A 271 21.59 12.80 8.36
CA TRP A 271 20.65 11.95 7.62
C TRP A 271 20.59 12.17 6.10
N ALA A 272 21.51 12.96 5.54
CA ALA A 272 21.66 13.19 4.12
C ALA A 272 22.69 12.21 3.55
N PHE A 273 22.22 11.27 2.71
CA PHE A 273 23.10 10.24 2.16
C PHE A 273 24.00 10.79 1.06
N SER A 274 25.30 10.60 1.25
CA SER A 274 26.34 10.75 0.23
C SER A 274 26.69 9.37 -0.32
N HIS A 275 27.01 9.29 -1.59
CA HIS A 275 27.33 8.05 -2.29
C HIS A 275 28.82 7.99 -2.62
N PHE A 276 29.53 7.00 -2.08
CA PHE A 276 30.97 6.84 -2.26
C PHE A 276 31.27 5.64 -3.14
N ARG A 277 32.01 5.83 -4.23
CA ARG A 277 32.49 4.74 -5.08
C ARG A 277 33.74 4.12 -4.47
N LEU A 278 33.68 2.85 -4.14
CA LEU A 278 34.76 2.09 -3.51
C LEU A 278 35.22 0.99 -4.46
N ALA A 279 36.50 1.00 -4.81
CA ALA A 279 37.15 -0.03 -5.66
C ALA A 279 37.95 -1.07 -4.83
N ARG A 280 37.94 -0.94 -3.50
CA ARG A 280 38.69 -1.79 -2.58
C ARG A 280 38.00 -1.86 -1.23
N THR A 281 38.26 -2.92 -0.49
CA THR A 281 37.88 -3.02 0.92
C THR A 281 38.33 -1.78 1.68
N THR A 282 37.37 -1.10 2.30
CA THR A 282 37.55 0.21 2.93
C THR A 282 37.02 0.16 4.37
N ARG A 283 37.81 0.65 5.31
CA ARG A 283 37.42 0.83 6.69
C ARG A 283 36.94 2.25 6.90
N LEU A 284 35.71 2.40 7.37
CA LEU A 284 35.12 3.67 7.75
C LEU A 284 35.31 3.84 9.26
N VAL A 285 35.75 5.01 9.69
CA VAL A 285 36.04 5.31 11.10
C VAL A 285 35.45 6.65 11.47
N SER A 286 34.54 6.65 12.45
CA SER A 286 34.11 7.89 13.11
C SER A 286 35.17 8.29 14.15
N PRO A 287 35.68 9.51 14.11
CA PRO A 287 36.62 9.99 15.14
C PRO A 287 35.92 10.29 16.48
N THR A 288 34.59 10.27 16.51
CA THR A 288 33.76 10.50 17.69
C THR A 288 32.88 9.27 17.99
N ASP A 289 32.23 9.28 19.17
CA ASP A 289 31.23 8.24 19.51
C ASP A 289 29.87 8.44 18.81
N ALA A 290 29.74 9.51 18.02
CA ALA A 290 28.51 9.75 17.26
C ALA A 290 28.26 8.62 16.25
N PRO A 291 27.05 8.05 16.21
CA PRO A 291 26.71 7.04 15.23
C PRO A 291 26.64 7.65 13.82
N TYR A 292 26.73 6.79 12.82
CA TYR A 292 26.50 7.14 11.41
C TYR A 292 25.75 6.01 10.72
N ALA A 293 25.06 6.33 9.63
CA ALA A 293 24.28 5.36 8.88
C ALA A 293 25.06 4.85 7.66
N VAL A 294 25.08 3.54 7.47
CA VAL A 294 25.76 2.87 6.35
C VAL A 294 24.75 2.04 5.59
N GLY A 295 24.54 2.38 4.33
CA GLY A 295 23.65 1.66 3.41
C GLY A 295 24.22 0.33 2.93
N THR A 296 23.41 -0.41 2.18
CA THR A 296 23.89 -1.61 1.47
C THR A 296 24.87 -1.20 0.37
N PRO A 297 26.06 -1.82 0.28
CA PRO A 297 26.93 -1.61 -0.86
C PRO A 297 26.23 -2.02 -2.16
N ILE A 298 26.12 -1.11 -3.10
CA ILE A 298 25.50 -1.32 -4.41
C ILE A 298 26.59 -1.78 -5.37
N ARG A 299 26.52 -3.02 -5.83
CA ARG A 299 27.52 -3.60 -6.73
C ARG A 299 27.38 -3.02 -8.13
N LEU A 300 28.48 -2.56 -8.70
CA LEU A 300 28.55 -2.13 -10.09
C LEU A 300 28.70 -3.34 -11.03
N GLY A 301 28.10 -3.23 -12.19
CA GLY A 301 28.10 -4.23 -13.25
C GLY A 301 26.72 -4.81 -13.55
N HIS A 302 26.50 -5.13 -14.81
CA HIS A 302 25.26 -5.73 -15.29
C HIS A 302 25.34 -7.27 -15.28
N SER A 303 24.22 -7.90 -14.94
CA SER A 303 24.10 -9.36 -14.98
C SER A 303 23.40 -9.80 -16.27
N PRO A 304 23.92 -10.79 -16.99
CA PRO A 304 23.22 -11.32 -18.15
C PRO A 304 21.90 -12.03 -17.82
N ALA A 305 21.66 -12.31 -16.53
CA ALA A 305 20.41 -12.92 -16.05
C ALA A 305 19.31 -11.87 -15.76
N ARG A 306 19.65 -10.59 -15.82
CA ARG A 306 18.70 -9.50 -15.51
C ARG A 306 18.61 -8.52 -16.68
N ARG A 307 17.51 -7.75 -16.71
CA ARG A 307 17.40 -6.56 -17.56
C ARG A 307 18.13 -5.41 -16.89
N LYS A 308 18.71 -4.49 -17.66
CA LYS A 308 19.35 -3.30 -17.08
C LYS A 308 18.35 -2.38 -16.38
N LEU A 309 17.12 -2.33 -16.91
CA LEU A 309 16.03 -1.51 -16.36
C LEU A 309 14.71 -2.28 -16.34
N VAL A 310 14.07 -2.33 -15.18
CA VAL A 310 12.65 -2.66 -15.03
C VAL A 310 11.96 -1.45 -14.39
N LEU A 311 11.07 -0.81 -15.15
CA LEU A 311 10.37 0.41 -14.72
C LEU A 311 8.88 0.15 -14.57
N ASN A 312 8.39 0.23 -13.34
CA ASN A 312 6.98 0.33 -13.01
C ASN A 312 6.58 1.81 -12.93
N LEU A 313 5.76 2.25 -13.87
CA LEU A 313 5.32 3.63 -13.99
C LEU A 313 3.83 3.71 -13.64
N LEU A 314 3.53 4.21 -12.45
CA LEU A 314 2.17 4.46 -11.98
C LEU A 314 1.73 5.87 -12.36
N VAL A 315 0.62 5.97 -13.08
CA VAL A 315 -0.10 7.23 -13.32
C VAL A 315 -1.38 7.21 -12.50
N ASP A 316 -1.33 7.83 -11.33
CA ASP A 316 -2.37 7.80 -10.33
C ASP A 316 -3.72 8.34 -10.84
N GLY A 317 -4.78 7.58 -10.60
CA GLY A 317 -6.15 7.96 -10.95
C GLY A 317 -6.46 8.02 -12.44
N LEU A 318 -5.61 7.46 -13.32
CA LEU A 318 -5.83 7.46 -14.76
C LEU A 318 -6.90 6.45 -15.17
N SER A 319 -8.11 6.93 -15.40
CA SER A 319 -9.21 6.13 -15.92
C SER A 319 -8.99 5.73 -17.38
N TRP A 320 -8.71 4.44 -17.63
CA TRP A 320 -8.63 3.94 -19.00
C TRP A 320 -10.00 3.97 -19.71
N ASN A 321 -11.09 3.73 -18.97
CA ASN A 321 -12.43 3.80 -19.54
C ASN A 321 -12.73 5.15 -20.18
N VAL A 322 -12.20 6.24 -19.59
CA VAL A 322 -12.33 7.60 -20.12
C VAL A 322 -11.27 7.87 -21.19
N ALA A 323 -9.99 7.66 -20.87
CA ALA A 323 -8.86 8.02 -21.73
C ALA A 323 -8.90 7.30 -23.09
N ARG A 324 -9.27 6.00 -23.13
CA ARG A 324 -9.37 5.21 -24.38
C ARG A 324 -10.32 5.80 -25.40
N THR A 325 -11.29 6.61 -24.99
CA THR A 325 -12.24 7.26 -25.92
C THR A 325 -11.58 8.29 -26.83
N ARG A 326 -10.40 8.80 -26.42
CA ARG A 326 -9.59 9.77 -27.17
C ARG A 326 -8.16 9.27 -27.45
N PHE A 327 -7.84 8.02 -27.08
CA PHE A 327 -6.56 7.39 -27.39
C PHE A 327 -6.47 7.05 -28.89
N PRO A 328 -5.36 7.31 -29.59
CA PRO A 328 -4.06 7.78 -29.08
C PRO A 328 -3.93 9.32 -28.91
N ASP A 329 -4.88 10.12 -29.36
CA ASP A 329 -4.75 11.56 -29.48
C ASP A 329 -4.52 12.29 -28.14
N CYS A 330 -5.08 11.76 -27.04
CA CYS A 330 -4.92 12.36 -25.71
C CYS A 330 -3.56 12.05 -25.06
N MET A 331 -2.85 11.02 -25.55
CA MET A 331 -1.54 10.58 -25.05
C MET A 331 -0.62 10.13 -26.19
N PRO A 332 -0.26 11.01 -27.13
CA PRO A 332 0.46 10.62 -28.35
C PRO A 332 1.86 10.07 -28.10
N ASN A 333 2.58 10.54 -27.08
CA ASN A 333 3.92 10.05 -26.76
C ASN A 333 3.88 8.67 -26.10
N ILE A 334 2.97 8.45 -25.16
CA ILE A 334 2.71 7.15 -24.53
C ILE A 334 2.22 6.16 -25.60
N ALA A 335 1.31 6.59 -26.48
CA ALA A 335 0.84 5.77 -27.58
C ALA A 335 1.96 5.36 -28.52
N ARG A 336 2.82 6.30 -28.96
CA ARG A 336 3.97 6.00 -29.83
C ARG A 336 4.87 4.91 -29.26
N PHE A 337 5.06 4.90 -27.95
CA PHE A 337 5.90 3.91 -27.29
C PHE A 337 5.16 2.57 -27.15
N PHE A 338 3.98 2.54 -26.52
CA PHE A 338 3.33 1.29 -26.12
C PHE A 338 2.54 0.58 -27.23
N THR A 339 2.21 1.23 -28.36
CA THR A 339 1.64 0.51 -29.52
C THR A 339 2.63 -0.48 -30.15
N ARG A 340 3.91 -0.40 -29.80
CA ARG A 340 4.95 -1.41 -30.12
C ARG A 340 5.08 -2.53 -29.10
N GLY A 341 4.30 -2.50 -28.04
CA GLY A 341 4.26 -3.51 -26.97
C GLY A 341 2.84 -4.10 -26.84
N THR A 342 2.39 -4.29 -25.61
CA THR A 342 1.07 -4.83 -25.28
C THR A 342 0.24 -3.80 -24.52
N ILE A 343 -1.01 -3.56 -24.95
CA ILE A 343 -1.99 -2.70 -24.28
C ILE A 343 -3.14 -3.60 -23.81
N PHE A 344 -3.47 -3.58 -22.52
CA PHE A 344 -4.55 -4.34 -21.93
C PHE A 344 -5.82 -3.49 -21.89
N ASP A 345 -6.75 -3.72 -22.82
CA ASP A 345 -7.96 -2.90 -22.93
C ASP A 345 -8.98 -3.16 -21.79
N GLN A 346 -8.95 -4.35 -21.18
CA GLN A 346 -9.88 -4.78 -20.15
C GLN A 346 -9.18 -5.00 -18.80
N HIS A 347 -8.36 -4.04 -18.38
CA HIS A 347 -7.67 -4.08 -17.09
C HIS A 347 -8.48 -3.39 -16.00
N PHE A 348 -8.64 -4.05 -14.84
CA PHE A 348 -9.44 -3.54 -13.72
C PHE A 348 -8.64 -3.48 -12.44
N SER A 349 -8.70 -2.33 -11.77
CA SER A 349 -8.30 -2.20 -10.39
C SER A 349 -9.23 -2.97 -9.46
N THR A 350 -8.67 -3.53 -8.41
CA THR A 350 -9.42 -4.20 -7.34
C THR A 350 -10.04 -3.23 -6.35
N SER A 351 -9.63 -1.95 -6.38
CA SER A 351 -10.01 -0.93 -5.39
C SER A 351 -10.21 0.42 -6.07
N GLU A 352 -10.92 1.30 -5.40
CA GLU A 352 -11.23 2.65 -5.88
C GLU A 352 -10.16 3.70 -5.55
N CYS A 353 -9.16 3.37 -4.72
CA CYS A 353 -8.12 4.31 -4.29
C CYS A 353 -6.76 3.64 -4.13
N THR A 354 -5.72 4.46 -4.07
CA THR A 354 -4.31 4.07 -4.11
C THR A 354 -3.92 3.15 -2.95
N TYR A 355 -4.36 3.49 -1.73
CA TYR A 355 -3.86 2.82 -0.53
C TYR A 355 -4.12 1.31 -0.50
N PRO A 356 -5.33 0.79 -0.77
CA PRO A 356 -5.56 -0.64 -0.92
C PRO A 356 -5.04 -1.21 -2.24
N ALA A 357 -4.90 -0.41 -3.31
CA ALA A 357 -4.48 -0.91 -4.61
C ALA A 357 -2.97 -1.25 -4.66
N LEU A 358 -2.12 -0.46 -4.01
CA LEU A 358 -0.67 -0.70 -4.01
C LEU A 358 -0.27 -2.06 -3.40
N PRO A 359 -0.78 -2.47 -2.23
CA PRO A 359 -0.55 -3.82 -1.72
C PRO A 359 -0.96 -4.94 -2.68
N VAL A 360 -2.05 -4.74 -3.44
CA VAL A 360 -2.50 -5.70 -4.45
C VAL A 360 -1.48 -5.82 -5.59
N ILE A 361 -0.99 -4.69 -6.10
CA ILE A 361 0.02 -4.64 -7.16
C ILE A 361 1.33 -5.26 -6.69
N GLU A 362 1.75 -4.95 -5.46
CA GLU A 362 3.02 -5.40 -4.89
C GLU A 362 3.00 -6.87 -4.43
N THR A 363 1.83 -7.48 -4.17
CA THR A 363 1.75 -8.86 -3.66
C THR A 363 0.95 -9.83 -4.52
N GLY A 364 0.20 -9.33 -5.49
CA GLY A 364 -0.74 -10.13 -6.27
C GLY A 364 -1.95 -10.62 -5.47
N ARG A 365 -2.27 -10.03 -4.30
CA ARG A 365 -3.34 -10.44 -3.40
C ARG A 365 -4.42 -9.39 -3.28
N TYR A 366 -5.68 -9.81 -3.30
CA TYR A 366 -6.83 -8.90 -3.17
C TYR A 366 -6.91 -8.22 -1.81
N PRO A 367 -7.65 -7.11 -1.67
CA PRO A 367 -7.83 -6.42 -0.39
C PRO A 367 -8.41 -7.30 0.71
N THR A 368 -9.20 -8.32 0.37
CA THR A 368 -9.71 -9.33 1.31
C THR A 368 -8.62 -10.17 1.96
N HIS A 369 -7.45 -10.30 1.32
CA HIS A 369 -6.29 -11.01 1.85
C HIS A 369 -5.25 -10.06 2.45
N THR A 370 -4.97 -8.93 1.80
CA THR A 370 -4.04 -7.93 2.36
C THR A 370 -4.61 -7.24 3.58
N GLN A 371 -5.93 -7.07 3.65
CA GLN A 371 -6.68 -6.34 4.66
C GLN A 371 -6.20 -4.89 4.89
N VAL A 372 -5.62 -4.31 3.86
CA VAL A 372 -5.33 -2.89 3.79
C VAL A 372 -6.48 -2.22 3.04
N PHE A 373 -7.34 -1.49 3.76
CA PHE A 373 -8.61 -1.01 3.23
C PHE A 373 -8.59 0.48 2.91
N ASN A 374 -7.90 1.27 3.70
CA ASN A 374 -7.77 2.72 3.54
C ASN A 374 -6.56 3.24 4.33
N GLU A 375 -6.37 4.54 4.30
CA GLU A 375 -5.24 5.22 4.92
C GLU A 375 -5.28 5.22 6.45
N ARG A 376 -6.45 5.04 7.06
CA ARG A 376 -6.65 5.22 8.52
C ARG A 376 -6.53 3.92 9.29
N ASP A 377 -7.12 2.85 8.77
CA ASP A 377 -7.34 1.62 9.52
C ASP A 377 -6.53 0.50 8.87
N SER A 378 -5.22 0.65 8.90
CA SER A 378 -4.26 -0.21 8.24
C SER A 378 -3.32 -0.89 9.24
N HIS A 379 -2.74 -1.98 8.78
CA HIS A 379 -1.67 -2.71 9.47
C HIS A 379 -0.51 -2.93 8.49
N GLU A 380 0.62 -3.41 8.99
CA GLU A 380 1.70 -3.85 8.10
C GLU A 380 1.35 -5.16 7.41
N LEU A 381 1.64 -5.26 6.14
CA LEU A 381 1.50 -6.51 5.38
C LEU A 381 2.32 -7.62 6.06
N PRO A 382 1.74 -8.83 6.22
CA PRO A 382 2.48 -9.99 6.71
C PRO A 382 3.79 -10.20 5.94
N LEU A 383 4.85 -10.60 6.65
CA LEU A 383 6.18 -10.79 6.04
C LEU A 383 6.23 -11.90 5.00
N ASP A 384 5.35 -12.87 5.09
CA ASP A 384 5.19 -13.97 4.10
C ASP A 384 4.49 -13.50 2.82
N PHE A 385 3.83 -12.35 2.84
CA PHE A 385 3.34 -11.71 1.62
C PHE A 385 4.48 -10.98 0.93
N LYS A 386 5.39 -11.75 0.33
CA LYS A 386 6.57 -11.19 -0.31
C LYS A 386 6.18 -10.19 -1.39
N THR A 387 6.66 -8.95 -1.26
CA THR A 387 6.35 -7.88 -2.21
C THR A 387 7.14 -8.03 -3.51
N LEU A 388 6.63 -7.43 -4.58
CA LEU A 388 7.32 -7.35 -5.87
C LEU A 388 8.72 -6.75 -5.71
N SER A 389 8.82 -5.65 -4.96
CA SER A 389 10.10 -5.00 -4.68
C SER A 389 11.08 -5.89 -3.92
N GLU A 390 10.61 -6.72 -2.97
CA GLU A 390 11.44 -7.73 -2.30
C GLU A 390 11.91 -8.82 -3.27
N CYS A 391 11.04 -9.27 -4.16
CA CYS A 391 11.43 -10.26 -5.19
C CYS A 391 12.49 -9.71 -6.13
N MET A 392 12.36 -8.46 -6.55
CA MET A 392 13.33 -7.81 -7.43
C MET A 392 14.67 -7.56 -6.72
N SER A 393 14.64 -7.16 -5.45
CA SER A 393 15.84 -7.03 -4.62
C SER A 393 16.56 -8.37 -4.43
N ASP A 394 15.82 -9.47 -4.22
CA ASP A 394 16.40 -10.82 -4.12
C ASP A 394 17.05 -11.29 -5.44
N LEU A 395 16.54 -10.87 -6.58
CA LEU A 395 17.20 -11.09 -7.87
C LEU A 395 18.50 -10.27 -8.02
N GLY A 396 18.73 -9.29 -7.14
CA GLY A 396 19.92 -8.44 -7.12
C GLY A 396 19.77 -7.13 -7.90
N TYR A 397 18.55 -6.68 -8.17
CA TYR A 397 18.31 -5.33 -8.65
C TYR A 397 18.55 -4.30 -7.53
N TYR A 398 19.09 -3.14 -7.88
CA TYR A 398 18.99 -1.97 -7.03
C TYR A 398 17.60 -1.37 -7.17
N ALA A 399 16.82 -1.45 -6.11
CA ALA A 399 15.42 -1.06 -6.12
C ALA A 399 15.25 0.37 -5.58
N ALA A 400 14.74 1.29 -6.42
CA ALA A 400 14.50 2.67 -6.02
C ALA A 400 13.10 3.13 -6.43
N ALA A 401 12.49 3.99 -5.60
CA ALA A 401 11.14 4.47 -5.81
C ALA A 401 11.05 6.01 -5.73
N PRO A 402 11.13 6.73 -6.85
CA PRO A 402 10.63 8.09 -6.96
C PRO A 402 9.10 8.11 -6.84
N MET A 403 8.61 8.56 -5.68
CA MET A 403 7.19 8.46 -5.33
C MET A 403 6.52 9.83 -5.32
N GLY A 404 5.43 9.98 -6.05
CA GLY A 404 4.59 11.17 -6.07
C GLY A 404 3.77 11.39 -4.80
N ALA A 405 3.64 10.36 -3.99
CA ALA A 405 3.00 10.36 -2.68
C ALA A 405 3.50 9.15 -1.88
N SER A 406 3.17 9.09 -0.61
CA SER A 406 3.77 8.15 0.35
C SER A 406 2.87 6.97 0.69
N GLU A 407 1.75 6.82 -0.01
CA GLU A 407 0.85 5.68 0.13
C GLU A 407 1.64 4.37 -0.07
N GLY A 408 1.30 3.38 0.70
CA GLY A 408 1.97 2.08 0.69
C GLY A 408 3.25 2.00 1.54
N VAL A 409 3.88 3.12 1.92
CA VAL A 409 5.08 3.08 2.80
C VAL A 409 4.72 2.55 4.20
N PRO A 410 3.70 3.09 4.89
CA PRO A 410 3.37 2.65 6.24
C PRO A 410 2.92 1.19 6.34
N CYS A 411 2.17 0.70 5.38
CA CYS A 411 1.69 -0.69 5.39
C CYS A 411 2.73 -1.72 4.93
N GLY A 412 3.91 -1.29 4.51
CA GLY A 412 4.99 -2.19 4.08
C GLY A 412 4.92 -2.63 2.63
N ALA A 413 4.03 -2.08 1.80
CA ALA A 413 4.01 -2.39 0.37
C ALA A 413 5.35 -2.06 -0.32
N MET A 414 6.04 -1.02 0.16
CA MET A 414 7.33 -0.55 -0.38
C MET A 414 8.57 -1.15 0.29
N ARG A 415 8.43 -2.14 1.17
CA ARG A 415 9.53 -2.63 2.03
C ARG A 415 10.72 -3.26 1.28
N GLY A 416 10.55 -3.66 0.01
CA GLY A 416 11.63 -4.22 -0.82
C GLY A 416 12.58 -3.18 -1.40
N TYR A 417 12.17 -1.92 -1.52
CA TYR A 417 13.00 -0.87 -2.11
C TYR A 417 14.18 -0.50 -1.21
N ASP A 418 15.35 -0.30 -1.80
CA ASP A 418 16.56 0.16 -1.11
C ASP A 418 16.52 1.67 -0.85
N LEU A 419 15.97 2.42 -1.80
CA LEU A 419 15.84 3.87 -1.77
C LEU A 419 14.38 4.28 -2.04
N LEU A 420 13.81 5.06 -1.11
CA LEU A 420 12.55 5.77 -1.34
C LEU A 420 12.83 7.27 -1.42
N ASN A 421 12.43 7.89 -2.51
CA ASN A 421 12.51 9.33 -2.70
C ASN A 421 11.07 9.85 -2.82
N VAL A 422 10.50 10.32 -1.72
CA VAL A 422 9.05 10.56 -1.58
C VAL A 422 8.76 12.05 -1.56
N ALA A 423 7.89 12.50 -2.45
CA ALA A 423 7.22 13.77 -2.30
C ALA A 423 6.09 13.64 -1.27
N THR A 424 5.98 14.58 -0.36
CA THR A 424 4.99 14.54 0.73
C THR A 424 3.55 14.67 0.23
N TRP A 425 3.39 15.36 -0.88
CA TRP A 425 2.13 15.56 -1.58
C TRP A 425 2.42 15.57 -3.08
N LYS A 426 1.45 15.50 -3.88
CA LYS A 426 1.40 15.65 -5.33
C LYS A 426 2.73 16.08 -6.00
N GLN A 427 3.52 15.13 -6.46
CA GLN A 427 4.72 15.40 -7.26
C GLN A 427 4.31 15.68 -8.72
N PRO A 428 4.65 16.83 -9.30
CA PRO A 428 4.47 17.05 -10.72
C PRO A 428 5.26 16.05 -11.56
N SER A 429 4.66 15.53 -12.62
CA SER A 429 5.32 14.58 -13.54
C SER A 429 6.65 15.08 -14.11
N ALA A 430 6.80 16.38 -14.32
CA ALA A 430 8.07 16.97 -14.74
C ALA A 430 9.19 16.74 -13.72
N GLU A 431 8.91 16.97 -12.44
CA GLU A 431 9.87 16.74 -11.36
C GLU A 431 10.14 15.24 -11.16
N ALA A 432 9.09 14.41 -11.22
CA ALA A 432 9.21 12.97 -11.11
C ALA A 432 10.11 12.39 -12.21
N VAL A 433 9.96 12.84 -13.44
CA VAL A 433 10.79 12.45 -14.59
C VAL A 433 12.23 12.94 -14.41
N ASP A 434 12.45 14.18 -13.98
CA ASP A 434 13.79 14.71 -13.72
C ASP A 434 14.54 13.90 -12.64
N ARG A 435 13.88 13.56 -11.54
CA ARG A 435 14.43 12.68 -10.50
C ARG A 435 14.74 11.28 -11.03
N THR A 436 13.92 10.78 -11.94
CA THR A 436 14.17 9.47 -12.58
C THR A 436 15.39 9.53 -13.49
N PHE A 437 15.61 10.62 -14.23
CA PHE A 437 16.85 10.80 -14.99
C PHE A 437 18.06 10.83 -14.08
N MET A 438 18.05 11.62 -13.02
CA MET A 438 19.16 11.66 -12.06
C MET A 438 19.46 10.26 -11.48
N GLN A 439 18.43 9.47 -11.19
CA GLN A 439 18.57 8.11 -10.72
C GLN A 439 19.19 7.19 -11.79
N LEU A 440 18.70 7.22 -13.03
CA LEU A 440 19.20 6.42 -14.12
C LEU A 440 20.65 6.74 -14.46
N GLU A 441 21.02 8.02 -14.47
CA GLU A 441 22.39 8.49 -14.75
C GLU A 441 23.36 8.14 -13.61
N ALA A 442 22.94 8.35 -12.34
CA ALA A 442 23.78 8.05 -11.18
C ALA A 442 24.12 6.56 -11.06
N PHE A 443 23.19 5.69 -11.45
CA PHE A 443 23.33 4.24 -11.32
C PHE A 443 23.32 3.51 -12.67
N HIS A 444 23.82 4.14 -13.73
CA HIS A 444 23.81 3.58 -15.09
C HIS A 444 24.64 2.29 -15.22
N GLU A 445 25.56 2.01 -14.30
CA GLU A 445 26.35 0.77 -14.25
C GLU A 445 25.68 -0.34 -13.41
N VAL A 446 24.41 -0.18 -13.01
CA VAL A 446 23.69 -1.11 -12.12
C VAL A 446 22.39 -1.53 -12.78
N ASP A 447 21.99 -2.79 -12.60
CA ASP A 447 20.65 -3.25 -12.98
C ASP A 447 19.62 -2.67 -12.00
N GLN A 448 18.66 -1.87 -12.50
CA GLN A 448 17.74 -1.10 -11.68
C GLN A 448 16.30 -1.59 -11.80
N PHE A 449 15.63 -1.68 -10.66
CA PHE A 449 14.17 -1.78 -10.57
C PHE A 449 13.61 -0.46 -10.02
N LEU A 450 12.83 0.24 -10.82
CA LEU A 450 12.30 1.55 -10.47
C LEU A 450 10.77 1.54 -10.39
N TYR A 451 10.24 2.18 -9.35
CA TYR A 451 8.84 2.52 -9.24
C TYR A 451 8.69 4.04 -9.32
N LEU A 452 8.15 4.52 -10.42
CA LEU A 452 7.86 5.94 -10.63
C LEU A 452 6.37 6.20 -10.47
N HIS A 453 6.01 7.03 -9.49
CA HIS A 453 4.64 7.43 -9.22
C HIS A 453 4.41 8.88 -9.59
N VAL A 454 3.51 9.15 -10.52
CA VAL A 454 3.07 10.49 -10.91
C VAL A 454 1.60 10.70 -10.58
N SER A 455 1.28 11.78 -9.90
CA SER A 455 -0.05 12.04 -9.35
C SER A 455 -0.82 13.19 -10.02
N ASP A 456 -0.32 13.74 -11.13
CA ASP A 456 -0.96 14.87 -11.81
C ASP A 456 -2.38 14.57 -12.31
N ALA A 457 -2.63 13.33 -12.79
CA ALA A 457 -3.93 12.94 -13.34
C ALA A 457 -4.97 12.65 -12.24
N HIS A 458 -4.54 12.49 -11.00
CA HIS A 458 -5.44 12.27 -9.87
C HIS A 458 -6.29 13.52 -9.59
N PRO A 459 -7.62 13.41 -9.54
CA PRO A 459 -8.46 14.55 -9.20
C PRO A 459 -8.39 14.84 -7.70
N TRP A 460 -8.16 16.10 -7.34
CA TRP A 460 -8.11 16.56 -5.95
C TRP A 460 -9.29 17.46 -5.64
N ASN A 461 -9.73 17.47 -4.39
CA ASN A 461 -10.73 18.41 -3.91
C ASN A 461 -10.21 19.85 -4.14
N ALA A 462 -11.08 20.73 -4.64
CA ALA A 462 -10.73 22.06 -5.09
C ALA A 462 -10.18 23.02 -4.02
N LYS A 463 -10.50 22.77 -2.74
CA LYS A 463 -10.02 23.62 -1.65
C LYS A 463 -8.55 23.31 -1.35
N GLY A 464 -7.68 24.30 -1.62
CA GLY A 464 -6.23 24.20 -1.39
C GLY A 464 -5.40 23.72 -2.58
N PHE A 465 -5.99 23.30 -3.69
CA PHE A 465 -5.26 22.91 -4.89
C PHE A 465 -5.49 23.90 -6.02
N LYS A 466 -4.42 24.26 -6.73
CA LYS A 466 -4.52 25.04 -7.95
C LYS A 466 -4.88 24.16 -9.13
N PHE A 467 -5.93 24.54 -9.84
CA PHE A 467 -6.17 24.03 -11.18
C PHE A 467 -5.10 24.52 -12.15
N HIS A 468 -4.88 23.78 -13.22
CA HIS A 468 -4.02 24.23 -14.30
C HIS A 468 -4.54 25.57 -14.84
N PRO A 469 -3.70 26.60 -15.02
CA PRO A 469 -4.15 27.93 -15.46
C PRO A 469 -5.00 27.91 -16.73
N ALA A 470 -4.72 27.01 -17.68
CA ALA A 470 -5.52 26.87 -18.89
C ALA A 470 -6.96 26.40 -18.61
N VAL A 471 -7.19 25.64 -17.54
CA VAL A 471 -8.54 25.27 -17.11
C VAL A 471 -9.27 26.51 -16.60
N GLU A 472 -8.58 27.30 -15.77
CA GLU A 472 -9.15 28.50 -15.17
C GLU A 472 -9.49 29.59 -16.22
N THR A 473 -8.66 29.71 -17.25
CA THR A 473 -8.84 30.75 -18.30
C THR A 473 -9.81 30.34 -19.39
N GLN A 474 -10.11 29.07 -19.56
CA GLN A 474 -10.94 28.55 -20.66
C GLN A 474 -12.36 28.23 -20.27
N LEU A 475 -12.61 27.96 -18.98
CA LEU A 475 -13.95 27.66 -18.50
C LEU A 475 -14.75 28.95 -18.22
N PRO A 476 -16.04 28.99 -18.59
CA PRO A 476 -16.96 30.05 -18.19
C PRO A 476 -17.06 30.16 -16.67
N LEU A 477 -17.32 31.37 -16.17
CA LEU A 477 -17.45 31.61 -14.74
C LEU A 477 -18.46 30.68 -14.05
N ALA A 478 -19.59 30.40 -14.71
CA ALA A 478 -20.62 29.51 -14.17
C ALA A 478 -20.12 28.07 -13.91
N ASP A 479 -19.18 27.58 -14.72
CA ASP A 479 -18.59 26.25 -14.59
C ASP A 479 -17.47 26.20 -13.55
N ARG A 480 -17.08 27.37 -13.01
CA ARG A 480 -16.05 27.52 -11.98
C ARG A 480 -16.62 27.79 -10.58
N LEU A 481 -17.87 28.23 -10.51
CA LEU A 481 -18.55 28.51 -9.24
C LEU A 481 -19.25 27.24 -8.77
N PHE A 482 -18.64 26.54 -7.85
CA PHE A 482 -19.20 25.33 -7.23
C PHE A 482 -18.85 25.29 -5.74
N ASP A 483 -19.68 24.63 -4.98
CA ASP A 483 -19.42 24.32 -3.58
C ASP A 483 -19.25 22.81 -3.42
N ILE A 484 -18.19 22.41 -2.74
CA ILE A 484 -17.90 21.01 -2.39
C ILE A 484 -17.53 20.97 -0.92
N ASP A 485 -18.14 20.02 -0.20
CA ASP A 485 -17.74 19.71 1.16
C ASP A 485 -16.26 19.26 1.18
N GLU A 486 -15.47 19.92 2.01
CA GLU A 486 -14.03 19.61 2.17
C GLU A 486 -13.78 18.18 2.64
N ARG A 487 -14.78 17.54 3.24
CA ARG A 487 -14.72 16.16 3.72
C ARG A 487 -14.94 15.12 2.63
N VAL A 488 -15.29 15.54 1.40
CA VAL A 488 -15.49 14.61 0.29
C VAL A 488 -14.12 14.09 -0.14
N ALA A 489 -13.93 12.78 -0.05
CA ALA A 489 -12.72 12.12 -0.53
C ALA A 489 -12.53 12.35 -2.04
N SER A 490 -11.26 12.47 -2.49
CA SER A 490 -10.91 12.73 -3.89
C SER A 490 -11.50 11.72 -4.87
N VAL A 491 -11.63 10.46 -4.47
CA VAL A 491 -12.24 9.39 -5.28
C VAL A 491 -13.77 9.48 -5.39
N ARG A 492 -14.40 10.41 -4.67
CA ARG A 492 -15.86 10.63 -4.63
C ARG A 492 -16.26 11.99 -5.19
N LEU A 493 -15.38 12.67 -5.89
CA LEU A 493 -15.66 13.99 -6.45
C LEU A 493 -16.81 13.92 -7.47
N PRO A 494 -17.69 14.95 -7.49
CA PRO A 494 -18.82 14.98 -8.40
C PRO A 494 -18.40 15.27 -9.83
N LYS A 495 -19.29 14.94 -10.77
CA LYS A 495 -19.14 15.26 -12.18
C LYS A 495 -19.30 16.76 -12.41
N LEU A 496 -18.18 17.48 -12.49
CA LEU A 496 -18.11 18.91 -12.78
C LEU A 496 -17.17 19.18 -13.96
N ALA A 497 -17.53 20.17 -14.78
CA ALA A 497 -16.76 20.53 -15.98
C ALA A 497 -15.30 20.88 -15.65
N ILE A 498 -15.06 21.54 -14.51
CA ILE A 498 -13.72 21.91 -14.06
C ILE A 498 -12.81 20.70 -13.80
N TYR A 499 -13.34 19.63 -13.17
CA TYR A 499 -12.57 18.41 -12.94
C TYR A 499 -12.31 17.65 -14.23
N GLN A 500 -13.29 17.62 -15.14
CA GLN A 500 -13.15 16.95 -16.43
C GLN A 500 -12.12 17.64 -17.32
N GLU A 501 -12.14 18.99 -17.38
CA GLU A 501 -11.15 19.75 -18.14
C GLU A 501 -9.76 19.63 -17.49
N GLN A 502 -9.68 19.65 -16.16
CA GLN A 502 -8.43 19.42 -15.42
C GLN A 502 -7.84 18.05 -15.78
N PHE A 503 -8.63 17.00 -15.79
CA PHE A 503 -8.18 15.65 -16.17
C PHE A 503 -7.53 15.63 -17.57
N TRP A 504 -8.19 16.21 -18.59
CA TRP A 504 -7.64 16.22 -19.95
C TRP A 504 -6.38 17.07 -20.07
N ARG A 505 -6.30 18.20 -19.37
CA ARG A 505 -5.12 19.08 -19.36
C ARG A 505 -3.93 18.44 -18.67
N THR A 506 -4.17 17.85 -17.53
CA THR A 506 -3.10 17.15 -16.79
C THR A 506 -2.63 15.90 -17.50
N LEU A 507 -3.54 15.15 -18.15
CA LEU A 507 -3.17 13.99 -18.93
C LEU A 507 -2.25 14.36 -20.11
N ALA A 508 -2.54 15.43 -20.83
CA ALA A 508 -1.67 15.94 -21.89
C ALA A 508 -0.30 16.44 -21.36
N HIS A 509 -0.27 16.93 -20.11
CA HIS A 509 0.98 17.33 -19.45
C HIS A 509 1.81 16.11 -19.05
N VAL A 510 1.19 15.14 -18.43
CA VAL A 510 1.78 13.84 -18.06
C VAL A 510 2.36 13.14 -19.30
N ASP A 511 1.59 13.06 -20.39
CA ASP A 511 2.04 12.46 -21.66
C ASP A 511 3.33 13.09 -22.20
N ARG A 512 3.44 14.42 -22.14
CA ARG A 512 4.68 15.11 -22.58
C ARG A 512 5.87 14.75 -21.71
N ASN A 513 5.70 14.80 -20.40
CA ASN A 513 6.81 14.53 -19.47
C ASN A 513 7.24 13.08 -19.50
N ILE A 514 6.28 12.14 -19.46
CA ILE A 514 6.58 10.71 -19.61
C ILE A 514 7.18 10.44 -21.00
N GLY A 515 6.73 11.14 -22.05
CA GLY A 515 7.29 11.04 -23.39
C GLY A 515 8.80 11.34 -23.44
N TYR A 516 9.30 12.28 -22.65
CA TYR A 516 10.74 12.51 -22.52
C TYR A 516 11.46 11.30 -21.90
N LEU A 517 10.91 10.74 -20.84
CA LEU A 517 11.48 9.54 -20.20
C LEU A 517 11.48 8.34 -21.15
N LEU A 518 10.40 8.10 -21.86
CA LEU A 518 10.29 7.00 -22.81
C LEU A 518 11.25 7.17 -23.98
N SER A 519 11.48 8.39 -24.46
CA SER A 519 12.49 8.69 -25.49
C SER A 519 13.91 8.43 -24.98
N TYR A 520 14.21 8.85 -23.74
CA TYR A 520 15.51 8.56 -23.11
C TYR A 520 15.75 7.03 -23.01
N ILE A 521 14.71 6.26 -22.65
CA ILE A 521 14.83 4.80 -22.57
C ILE A 521 15.14 4.22 -23.97
N GLU A 522 14.43 4.64 -25.02
CA GLU A 522 14.69 4.20 -26.40
C GLU A 522 16.10 4.59 -26.91
N GLU A 523 16.67 5.68 -26.41
CA GLU A 523 18.01 6.14 -26.81
C GLU A 523 19.15 5.41 -26.07
N HIS A 524 18.94 4.96 -24.83
CA HIS A 524 20.00 4.45 -23.97
C HIS A 524 19.96 2.95 -23.73
N PHE A 525 18.83 2.28 -24.02
CA PHE A 525 18.65 0.85 -23.80
C PHE A 525 18.19 0.14 -25.07
N ALA A 526 18.78 -1.01 -25.36
CA ALA A 526 18.25 -1.91 -26.39
C ALA A 526 16.91 -2.52 -25.94
N GLU A 527 16.06 -2.94 -26.88
CA GLU A 527 14.70 -3.45 -26.62
C GLU A 527 14.68 -4.65 -25.65
N ASP A 528 15.74 -5.45 -25.64
CA ASP A 528 15.90 -6.60 -24.74
C ASP A 528 16.57 -6.27 -23.40
N GLU A 529 16.94 -5.02 -23.17
CA GLU A 529 17.61 -4.56 -21.94
C GLU A 529 16.64 -3.94 -20.93
N TYR A 530 15.40 -3.64 -21.34
CA TYR A 530 14.42 -3.02 -20.44
C TYR A 530 13.05 -3.72 -20.46
N ILE A 531 12.29 -3.49 -19.39
CA ILE A 531 10.84 -3.71 -19.31
C ILE A 531 10.23 -2.44 -18.72
N VAL A 532 9.26 -1.86 -19.43
CA VAL A 532 8.45 -0.74 -18.93
C VAL A 532 7.02 -1.21 -18.81
N SER A 533 6.45 -1.10 -17.59
CA SER A 533 5.06 -1.33 -17.27
C SER A 533 4.42 -0.03 -16.82
N LEU A 534 3.57 0.57 -17.65
CA LEU A 534 2.74 1.72 -17.30
C LEU A 534 1.37 1.25 -16.88
N TYR A 535 0.95 1.65 -15.68
CA TYR A 535 -0.37 1.30 -15.15
C TYR A 535 -0.95 2.43 -14.29
N SER A 536 -2.24 2.34 -14.02
CA SER A 536 -2.86 3.10 -12.94
C SER A 536 -3.40 2.16 -11.87
N ASP A 537 -3.38 2.63 -10.65
CA ASP A 537 -3.86 1.94 -9.46
C ASP A 537 -5.39 1.91 -9.40
N HIS A 538 -6.04 2.98 -9.87
CA HIS A 538 -7.48 3.13 -10.07
C HIS A 538 -7.77 4.15 -11.18
N GLY A 539 -9.05 4.40 -11.44
CA GLY A 539 -9.51 5.50 -12.28
C GLY A 539 -10.03 6.67 -11.43
N ASN A 540 -11.09 7.34 -11.90
CA ASN A 540 -11.71 8.43 -11.15
C ASN A 540 -13.21 8.54 -11.44
N SER A 541 -13.94 9.21 -10.53
CA SER A 541 -15.40 9.36 -10.61
C SER A 541 -15.87 10.60 -11.36
N VAL A 542 -14.98 11.53 -11.73
CA VAL A 542 -15.37 12.86 -12.23
C VAL A 542 -16.11 12.86 -13.59
N PHE A 543 -16.10 11.71 -14.27
CA PHE A 543 -16.90 11.48 -15.48
C PHE A 543 -18.18 10.67 -15.21
N SER A 544 -18.35 10.15 -13.99
CA SER A 544 -19.51 9.32 -13.63
C SER A 544 -20.71 10.18 -13.29
N THR A 545 -21.86 9.84 -13.84
CA THR A 545 -23.12 10.48 -13.47
C THR A 545 -23.61 9.88 -12.17
N PRO A 546 -23.81 10.67 -11.09
CA PRO A 546 -24.33 10.16 -9.85
C PRO A 546 -25.71 9.50 -10.05
N LYS A 547 -25.91 8.33 -9.46
CA LYS A 547 -27.20 7.62 -9.45
C LYS A 547 -27.80 7.74 -8.05
N GLY A 548 -29.02 8.25 -7.93
CA GLY A 548 -29.66 8.51 -6.63
C GLY A 548 -28.87 9.50 -5.74
N GLY A 549 -28.08 10.42 -6.34
CA GLY A 549 -27.25 11.37 -5.61
C GLY A 549 -25.90 10.80 -5.11
N VAL A 550 -25.62 9.52 -5.35
CA VAL A 550 -24.38 8.86 -4.90
C VAL A 550 -23.45 8.61 -6.09
N VAL A 551 -22.17 8.93 -5.93
CA VAL A 551 -21.12 8.64 -6.91
C VAL A 551 -20.77 7.16 -6.85
N ASP A 552 -20.74 6.50 -8.01
CA ASP A 552 -20.33 5.09 -8.11
C ASP A 552 -18.79 5.00 -8.13
N VAL A 553 -18.22 4.61 -7.02
CA VAL A 553 -16.75 4.52 -6.82
C VAL A 553 -16.14 3.24 -7.35
N ILE A 554 -16.93 2.23 -7.71
CA ILE A 554 -16.44 0.98 -8.32
C ILE A 554 -16.99 0.73 -9.72
N GLY A 555 -17.58 1.74 -10.36
CA GLY A 555 -17.93 1.73 -11.78
C GLY A 555 -16.69 1.69 -12.68
N GLU A 556 -16.90 1.43 -13.99
CA GLU A 556 -15.77 1.33 -14.93
C GLU A 556 -14.92 2.61 -15.02
N ASN A 557 -15.49 3.80 -14.81
CA ASN A 557 -14.69 5.04 -14.78
C ASN A 557 -13.69 5.06 -13.61
N SER A 558 -14.05 4.45 -12.50
CA SER A 558 -13.22 4.43 -11.29
C SER A 558 -12.29 3.21 -11.23
N THR A 559 -12.60 2.12 -11.92
CA THR A 559 -11.87 0.86 -11.75
C THR A 559 -11.30 0.27 -13.04
N ARG A 560 -11.74 0.68 -14.24
CA ARG A 560 -11.06 0.29 -15.47
C ARG A 560 -9.82 1.16 -15.65
N ALA A 561 -8.72 0.63 -15.17
CA ALA A 561 -7.40 1.26 -15.09
C ALA A 561 -6.60 1.03 -16.37
N VAL A 562 -5.59 1.86 -16.63
CA VAL A 562 -4.65 1.61 -17.73
C VAL A 562 -3.65 0.52 -17.33
N TRP A 563 -3.27 -0.32 -18.28
CA TRP A 563 -2.09 -1.17 -18.20
C TRP A 563 -1.50 -1.37 -19.58
N MET A 564 -0.24 -1.01 -19.73
CA MET A 564 0.52 -1.12 -20.97
C MET A 564 1.93 -1.58 -20.66
N MET A 565 2.48 -2.45 -21.50
CA MET A 565 3.84 -2.97 -21.31
C MET A 565 4.63 -2.93 -22.61
N ARG A 566 5.95 -2.73 -22.51
CA ARG A 566 6.88 -2.87 -23.62
C ARG A 566 8.27 -3.27 -23.12
N GLY A 567 9.02 -3.98 -23.94
CA GLY A 567 10.41 -4.38 -23.73
C GLY A 567 10.59 -5.89 -23.75
N ALA A 568 11.64 -6.35 -23.11
CA ALA A 568 12.09 -7.73 -23.14
C ALA A 568 11.01 -8.75 -22.76
N GLY A 569 10.66 -9.65 -23.66
CA GLY A 569 9.68 -10.71 -23.45
C GLY A 569 8.21 -10.25 -23.53
N VAL A 570 7.96 -8.99 -23.79
CA VAL A 570 6.60 -8.45 -23.97
C VAL A 570 6.19 -8.62 -25.44
N PRO A 571 5.02 -9.22 -25.74
CA PRO A 571 4.52 -9.33 -27.11
C PRO A 571 4.31 -7.96 -27.77
N GLU A 572 4.76 -7.83 -29.02
CA GLU A 572 4.74 -6.57 -29.75
C GLU A 572 3.44 -6.35 -30.50
N GLY A 573 2.94 -5.10 -30.50
CA GLY A 573 1.81 -4.67 -31.32
C GLY A 573 0.47 -5.32 -30.92
N VAL A 574 0.31 -5.73 -29.66
CA VAL A 574 -0.87 -6.43 -29.18
C VAL A 574 -1.81 -5.50 -28.41
N VAL A 575 -3.08 -5.54 -28.75
CA VAL A 575 -4.16 -5.02 -27.89
C VAL A 575 -4.90 -6.22 -27.31
N ALA A 576 -4.59 -6.53 -26.04
CA ALA A 576 -5.17 -7.66 -25.33
C ALA A 576 -6.59 -7.32 -24.86
N GLY A 577 -7.57 -8.05 -25.38
CA GLY A 577 -9.00 -7.90 -25.01
C GLY A 577 -9.42 -8.77 -23.83
N GLU A 578 -8.51 -9.59 -23.28
CA GLU A 578 -8.79 -10.41 -22.11
C GLU A 578 -9.00 -9.57 -20.85
N LEU A 579 -9.80 -10.08 -19.91
CA LEU A 579 -9.95 -9.45 -18.59
C LEU A 579 -8.67 -9.64 -17.78
N THR A 580 -8.18 -8.54 -17.20
CA THR A 580 -7.03 -8.54 -16.31
C THR A 580 -7.34 -7.73 -15.04
N SER A 581 -6.57 -7.97 -14.00
CA SER A 581 -6.68 -7.31 -12.68
C SER A 581 -5.37 -6.67 -12.30
N SER A 582 -5.39 -5.63 -11.47
CA SER A 582 -4.16 -5.05 -10.88
C SER A 582 -3.32 -6.10 -10.14
N ALA A 583 -3.94 -7.17 -9.62
CA ALA A 583 -3.23 -8.31 -9.03
C ALA A 583 -2.37 -9.10 -10.03
N ASP A 584 -2.64 -8.98 -11.34
CA ASP A 584 -1.93 -9.73 -12.39
C ASP A 584 -0.56 -9.12 -12.73
N ILE A 585 -0.29 -7.90 -12.30
CA ILE A 585 0.99 -7.21 -12.52
C ILE A 585 2.12 -8.00 -11.83
N TYR A 586 1.89 -8.45 -10.60
CA TYR A 586 2.88 -9.22 -9.83
C TYR A 586 3.32 -10.52 -10.53
N PRO A 587 2.43 -11.47 -10.88
CA PRO A 587 2.85 -12.70 -11.55
C PRO A 587 3.37 -12.47 -12.96
N THR A 588 2.96 -11.40 -13.65
CA THR A 588 3.47 -11.04 -14.98
C THR A 588 4.93 -10.61 -14.90
N LEU A 589 5.29 -9.77 -13.94
CA LEU A 589 6.68 -9.40 -13.70
C LEU A 589 7.49 -10.59 -13.16
N GLY A 590 6.89 -11.47 -12.38
CA GLY A 590 7.50 -12.74 -11.99
C GLY A 590 7.89 -13.61 -13.18
N HIS A 591 7.01 -13.73 -14.17
CA HIS A 591 7.28 -14.45 -15.41
C HIS A 591 8.40 -13.78 -16.23
N LEU A 592 8.36 -12.47 -16.42
CA LEU A 592 9.32 -11.73 -17.26
C LEU A 592 10.70 -11.59 -16.62
N CYS A 593 10.78 -11.47 -15.30
CA CYS A 593 12.03 -11.27 -14.55
C CYS A 593 12.58 -12.55 -13.92
N GLY A 594 11.78 -13.62 -13.82
CA GLY A 594 12.22 -14.94 -13.39
C GLY A 594 12.22 -15.18 -11.88
N PHE A 595 11.45 -14.41 -11.08
CA PHE A 595 11.25 -14.74 -9.68
C PHE A 595 10.08 -15.72 -9.47
N PRO A 596 10.16 -16.58 -8.43
CA PRO A 596 9.10 -17.54 -8.15
C PRO A 596 7.85 -16.83 -7.64
N VAL A 597 6.70 -17.13 -8.22
CA VAL A 597 5.39 -16.64 -7.82
C VAL A 597 4.74 -17.64 -6.89
N ALA A 598 4.25 -17.18 -5.73
CA ALA A 598 3.51 -18.03 -4.79
C ALA A 598 2.20 -18.54 -5.41
N ALA A 599 1.83 -19.80 -5.08
CA ALA A 599 0.65 -20.44 -5.67
C ALA A 599 -0.68 -19.94 -5.09
N ASP A 600 -0.64 -19.26 -3.95
CA ASP A 600 -1.79 -18.79 -3.15
C ASP A 600 -2.11 -17.32 -3.36
N ILE A 601 -1.67 -16.70 -4.44
CA ILE A 601 -2.03 -15.34 -4.83
C ILE A 601 -3.33 -15.30 -5.65
N ASP A 602 -3.97 -14.13 -5.69
CA ASP A 602 -5.16 -13.88 -6.52
C ASP A 602 -4.81 -13.45 -7.93
N GLY A 603 -3.57 -13.02 -8.14
CA GLY A 603 -3.01 -12.64 -9.42
C GLY A 603 -2.88 -13.82 -10.37
N ASN A 604 -3.07 -13.56 -11.66
CA ASN A 604 -3.02 -14.56 -12.74
C ASN A 604 -2.08 -14.10 -13.84
N LEU A 605 -1.27 -15.00 -14.38
CA LEU A 605 -0.50 -14.66 -15.58
C LEU A 605 -1.46 -14.52 -16.76
N PRO A 606 -1.53 -13.37 -17.45
CA PRO A 606 -2.42 -13.19 -18.60
C PRO A 606 -2.13 -14.18 -19.74
N ALA A 607 -3.16 -14.50 -20.52
CA ALA A 607 -3.04 -15.44 -21.64
C ALA A 607 -2.05 -14.97 -22.72
N VAL A 608 -1.95 -13.67 -22.91
CA VAL A 608 -0.97 -13.06 -23.84
C VAL A 608 0.48 -13.42 -23.50
N PHE A 609 0.79 -13.75 -22.23
CA PHE A 609 2.07 -14.27 -21.76
C PHE A 609 2.12 -15.79 -21.61
N GLY A 610 1.11 -16.51 -22.14
CA GLY A 610 1.01 -17.96 -22.04
C GLY A 610 0.36 -18.47 -20.77
N GLY A 611 -0.22 -17.61 -19.95
CA GLY A 611 -1.02 -17.97 -18.80
C GLY A 611 -2.46 -18.29 -19.17
N ARG A 612 -3.40 -17.99 -18.26
CA ARG A 612 -4.83 -18.25 -18.45
C ARG A 612 -5.63 -16.95 -18.37
N ALA A 613 -6.46 -16.68 -19.37
CA ALA A 613 -7.40 -15.57 -19.31
C ALA A 613 -8.35 -15.69 -18.10
N ARG A 614 -8.67 -14.56 -17.48
CA ARG A 614 -9.67 -14.49 -16.41
C ARG A 614 -11.08 -14.59 -16.99
N ASP A 615 -11.93 -15.34 -16.31
CA ASP A 615 -13.36 -15.36 -16.63
C ASP A 615 -14.07 -14.11 -16.09
N ALA A 616 -13.57 -13.54 -15.02
CA ALA A 616 -14.10 -12.33 -14.39
C ALA A 616 -13.01 -11.47 -13.75
N ALA A 617 -13.22 -10.14 -13.75
CA ALA A 617 -12.47 -9.17 -12.97
C ALA A 617 -13.32 -8.69 -11.78
N LEU A 618 -12.64 -8.43 -10.67
CA LEU A 618 -13.23 -8.03 -9.39
C LEU A 618 -12.78 -6.61 -9.02
N SER A 619 -13.75 -5.80 -8.58
CA SER A 619 -13.47 -4.51 -7.97
C SER A 619 -14.34 -4.35 -6.73
N MET A 620 -13.78 -3.86 -5.63
CA MET A 620 -14.47 -3.73 -4.36
C MET A 620 -14.11 -2.45 -3.65
N SER A 621 -15.02 -1.96 -2.83
CA SER A 621 -14.79 -0.87 -1.89
C SER A 621 -15.07 -1.40 -0.49
N ILE A 622 -14.02 -1.46 0.33
CA ILE A 622 -14.05 -1.86 1.74
C ILE A 622 -13.59 -0.65 2.56
N PHE A 623 -14.33 0.45 2.45
CA PHE A 623 -13.93 1.70 3.08
C PHE A 623 -14.73 1.88 4.39
N PRO A 624 -14.09 1.83 5.59
CA PRO A 624 -14.77 2.01 6.86
C PRO A 624 -15.61 3.29 6.91
N GLY A 625 -16.83 3.16 7.41
CA GLY A 625 -17.82 4.26 7.44
C GLY A 625 -18.55 4.51 6.11
N GLN A 626 -18.37 3.62 5.11
CA GLN A 626 -19.12 3.59 3.84
C GLN A 626 -19.76 2.23 3.64
N THR A 627 -20.74 2.12 2.74
CA THR A 627 -21.31 0.82 2.38
C THR A 627 -20.25 -0.02 1.64
N PHE A 628 -20.20 -1.31 1.94
CA PHE A 628 -19.42 -2.22 1.12
C PHE A 628 -19.99 -2.31 -0.29
N LYS A 629 -19.11 -2.30 -1.28
CA LYS A 629 -19.51 -2.46 -2.69
C LYS A 629 -18.62 -3.50 -3.36
N LEU A 630 -19.23 -4.35 -4.20
CA LEU A 630 -18.54 -5.31 -5.04
C LEU A 630 -19.08 -5.25 -6.47
N ALA A 631 -18.16 -5.28 -7.42
CA ALA A 631 -18.45 -5.51 -8.83
C ALA A 631 -17.68 -6.74 -9.31
N VAL A 632 -18.39 -7.74 -9.84
CA VAL A 632 -17.81 -8.90 -10.53
C VAL A 632 -18.16 -8.77 -12.01
N ARG A 633 -17.17 -8.54 -12.87
CA ARG A 633 -17.36 -8.25 -14.31
C ARG A 633 -16.90 -9.41 -15.16
N SER A 634 -17.79 -9.93 -16.01
CA SER A 634 -17.43 -10.72 -17.19
C SER A 634 -17.28 -9.78 -18.40
N HIS A 635 -17.10 -10.32 -19.60
CA HIS A 635 -17.10 -9.50 -20.82
C HIS A 635 -18.45 -8.83 -21.10
N GLU A 636 -19.56 -9.48 -20.75
CA GLU A 636 -20.90 -9.05 -21.12
C GLU A 636 -21.73 -8.53 -19.96
N HIS A 637 -21.50 -9.03 -18.76
CA HIS A 637 -22.33 -8.73 -17.59
C HIS A 637 -21.51 -8.33 -16.37
N THR A 638 -22.16 -7.62 -15.45
CA THR A 638 -21.60 -7.25 -14.14
C THR A 638 -22.60 -7.64 -13.04
N LEU A 639 -22.15 -8.40 -12.05
CA LEU A 639 -22.83 -8.51 -10.77
C LEU A 639 -22.39 -7.34 -9.88
N ARG A 640 -23.36 -6.65 -9.30
CA ARG A 640 -23.16 -5.60 -8.28
C ARG A 640 -23.75 -6.08 -6.97
N VAL A 641 -22.96 -5.94 -5.89
CA VAL A 641 -23.40 -6.19 -4.51
C VAL A 641 -23.13 -4.93 -3.68
N GLU A 642 -24.09 -4.52 -2.86
CA GLU A 642 -23.94 -3.39 -1.94
C GLU A 642 -24.68 -3.66 -0.65
N THR A 643 -24.01 -3.42 0.51
CA THR A 643 -24.61 -3.52 1.83
C THR A 643 -25.51 -2.31 2.12
N GLN A 644 -26.44 -2.44 3.08
CA GLN A 644 -27.21 -1.30 3.60
C GLN A 644 -26.44 -0.62 4.76
N GLY A 645 -25.79 -1.41 5.60
CA GLY A 645 -24.90 -0.94 6.65
C GLY A 645 -23.52 -0.55 6.12
N PHE A 646 -22.79 0.20 6.94
CA PHE A 646 -21.42 0.61 6.63
C PHE A 646 -20.42 -0.50 6.98
N VAL A 647 -19.27 -0.45 6.33
CA VAL A 647 -18.09 -1.23 6.70
C VAL A 647 -17.59 -0.72 8.05
N ASP A 648 -17.30 -1.65 8.94
CA ASP A 648 -16.72 -1.37 10.25
C ASP A 648 -15.21 -1.07 10.12
N GLU A 649 -14.61 -0.50 11.17
CA GLU A 649 -13.19 -0.13 11.13
C GLU A 649 -12.24 -1.32 10.99
N ASP A 650 -12.67 -2.52 11.34
CA ASP A 650 -11.92 -3.75 11.11
C ASP A 650 -12.12 -4.37 9.71
N GLY A 651 -12.80 -3.65 8.81
CA GLY A 651 -13.08 -4.10 7.45
C GLY A 651 -14.22 -5.12 7.34
N THR A 652 -14.98 -5.38 8.41
CA THR A 652 -16.17 -6.24 8.35
C THR A 652 -17.41 -5.48 7.91
N ALA A 653 -18.38 -6.19 7.35
CA ALA A 653 -19.66 -5.63 6.96
C ALA A 653 -20.81 -6.63 7.20
N ASP A 654 -21.99 -6.11 7.53
CA ASP A 654 -23.21 -6.91 7.61
C ASP A 654 -23.88 -7.02 6.24
N PHE A 655 -24.10 -8.25 5.81
CA PHE A 655 -24.72 -8.56 4.51
C PHE A 655 -26.20 -8.97 4.65
N ALA A 656 -26.80 -8.92 5.83
CA ALA A 656 -28.17 -9.39 6.03
C ALA A 656 -29.18 -8.77 5.05
N ASP A 657 -29.03 -7.47 4.78
CA ASP A 657 -29.91 -6.69 3.90
C ASP A 657 -29.19 -6.21 2.63
N ALA A 658 -28.07 -6.86 2.26
CA ALA A 658 -27.33 -6.47 1.07
C ALA A 658 -28.17 -6.66 -0.20
N LYS A 659 -28.02 -5.71 -1.11
CA LYS A 659 -28.63 -5.79 -2.45
C LYS A 659 -27.63 -6.37 -3.43
N ALA A 660 -28.14 -7.24 -4.32
CA ALA A 660 -27.35 -7.76 -5.41
C ALA A 660 -28.19 -7.83 -6.68
N ALA A 661 -27.60 -7.42 -7.79
CA ALA A 661 -28.23 -7.46 -9.09
C ALA A 661 -27.18 -7.67 -10.20
N ILE A 662 -27.57 -8.34 -11.26
CA ILE A 662 -26.75 -8.55 -12.45
C ILE A 662 -27.25 -7.63 -13.55
N TYR A 663 -26.35 -6.99 -14.26
CA TYR A 663 -26.63 -6.07 -15.35
C TYR A 663 -25.81 -6.45 -16.59
N PRO A 664 -26.30 -6.15 -17.81
CA PRO A 664 -25.41 -6.00 -18.94
C PRO A 664 -24.38 -4.89 -18.64
N ARG A 665 -23.08 -5.09 -18.95
CA ARG A 665 -22.03 -4.11 -18.63
C ARG A 665 -22.33 -2.70 -19.17
N ALA A 666 -22.91 -2.61 -20.36
CA ALA A 666 -23.25 -1.32 -20.96
C ALA A 666 -24.31 -0.53 -20.16
N HIS A 667 -25.07 -1.22 -19.31
CA HIS A 667 -26.20 -0.66 -18.53
C HIS A 667 -26.03 -0.92 -17.02
N GLU A 668 -24.81 -0.96 -16.56
CA GLU A 668 -24.47 -1.20 -15.15
C GLU A 668 -25.18 -0.18 -14.24
N LEU A 669 -25.93 -0.65 -13.24
CA LEU A 669 -26.74 0.15 -12.32
C LEU A 669 -27.86 0.99 -12.99
N GLU A 670 -28.29 0.70 -14.20
CA GLU A 670 -29.44 1.35 -14.81
C GLU A 670 -30.72 0.61 -14.45
N GLU A 671 -31.69 1.34 -13.89
CA GLU A 671 -32.99 0.79 -13.47
C GLU A 671 -33.73 0.15 -14.65
N GLY A 672 -34.22 -1.06 -14.46
CA GLY A 672 -34.94 -1.82 -15.46
C GLY A 672 -34.05 -2.61 -16.43
N TYR A 673 -32.74 -2.57 -16.26
CA TYR A 673 -31.79 -3.41 -17.04
C TYR A 673 -31.29 -4.62 -16.26
N GLU A 674 -31.81 -4.87 -15.06
CA GLU A 674 -31.47 -6.05 -14.29
C GLU A 674 -31.84 -7.32 -15.06
N VAL A 675 -30.87 -8.24 -15.11
CA VAL A 675 -31.07 -9.56 -15.74
C VAL A 675 -30.87 -10.66 -14.72
N ASP A 676 -31.67 -11.70 -14.84
CA ASP A 676 -31.60 -12.83 -13.92
C ASP A 676 -31.82 -14.14 -14.66
N SER A 677 -30.86 -15.06 -14.57
CA SER A 677 -30.98 -16.41 -15.08
C SER A 677 -30.18 -17.38 -14.20
N ALA A 678 -30.55 -18.67 -14.26
CA ALA A 678 -29.81 -19.70 -13.51
C ALA A 678 -28.34 -19.81 -13.94
N GLU A 679 -28.05 -19.55 -15.23
CA GLU A 679 -26.69 -19.56 -15.78
C GLU A 679 -25.88 -18.40 -15.24
N LEU A 680 -26.41 -17.20 -15.25
CA LEU A 680 -25.74 -16.01 -14.68
C LEU A 680 -25.49 -16.15 -13.17
N ARG A 681 -26.46 -16.67 -12.42
CA ARG A 681 -26.28 -16.95 -10.99
C ARG A 681 -25.18 -17.98 -10.77
N ALA A 682 -25.16 -19.08 -11.52
CA ALA A 682 -24.14 -20.11 -11.43
C ALA A 682 -22.73 -19.56 -11.71
N PHE A 683 -22.62 -18.56 -12.58
CA PHE A 683 -21.36 -17.90 -12.89
C PHE A 683 -20.94 -16.89 -11.79
N PHE A 684 -21.81 -15.98 -11.41
CA PHE A 684 -21.44 -14.83 -10.57
C PHE A 684 -21.48 -15.13 -9.08
N TYR A 685 -22.46 -15.88 -8.60
CA TYR A 685 -22.70 -16.05 -7.17
C TYR A 685 -21.58 -16.78 -6.41
N PRO A 686 -20.93 -17.81 -6.96
CA PRO A 686 -19.82 -18.46 -6.26
C PRO A 686 -18.65 -17.48 -6.02
N ARG A 687 -18.36 -16.59 -6.99
CA ARG A 687 -17.29 -15.58 -6.90
C ARG A 687 -17.61 -14.51 -5.85
N ALA A 688 -18.84 -14.00 -5.87
CA ALA A 688 -19.29 -13.05 -4.85
C ALA A 688 -19.28 -13.68 -3.44
N ARG A 689 -19.70 -14.94 -3.31
CA ARG A 689 -19.72 -15.68 -2.04
C ARG A 689 -18.32 -15.77 -1.41
N GLU A 690 -17.30 -16.01 -2.21
CA GLU A 690 -15.93 -16.09 -1.74
C GLU A 690 -15.50 -14.77 -1.09
N ILE A 691 -15.75 -13.64 -1.75
CA ILE A 691 -15.44 -12.31 -1.24
C ILE A 691 -16.28 -11.98 0.01
N VAL A 692 -17.60 -12.21 -0.07
CA VAL A 692 -18.50 -11.93 1.08
C VAL A 692 -18.09 -12.71 2.32
N ARG A 693 -17.72 -13.99 2.19
CA ARG A 693 -17.25 -14.80 3.32
C ARG A 693 -16.00 -14.25 3.98
N ALA A 694 -15.13 -13.60 3.23
CA ALA A 694 -13.90 -13.04 3.77
C ALA A 694 -14.13 -11.80 4.64
N ILE A 695 -15.25 -11.08 4.44
CA ILE A 695 -15.51 -9.77 5.08
C ILE A 695 -16.80 -9.71 5.90
N ALA A 696 -17.69 -10.71 5.81
CA ALA A 696 -18.92 -10.72 6.58
C ALA A 696 -18.63 -10.92 8.08
N ASN A 697 -19.17 -10.03 8.92
CA ASN A 697 -19.11 -10.19 10.37
C ASN A 697 -20.33 -10.96 10.93
N ASN A 698 -21.44 -10.89 10.21
CA ASN A 698 -22.69 -11.58 10.57
C ASN A 698 -23.22 -11.25 11.98
N GLY A 699 -22.90 -10.08 12.51
CA GLY A 699 -23.25 -9.70 13.87
C GLY A 699 -22.49 -10.41 14.98
N GLU A 700 -21.40 -11.12 14.64
CA GLU A 700 -20.52 -11.80 15.59
C GLU A 700 -19.42 -10.86 16.09
N PHE A 701 -19.82 -9.75 16.75
CA PHE A 701 -18.88 -8.80 17.35
C PHE A 701 -18.45 -9.23 18.74
N TRP A 702 -17.19 -8.96 19.06
CA TRP A 702 -16.72 -9.04 20.41
C TRP A 702 -17.31 -7.94 21.26
N PRO A 703 -17.74 -8.22 22.50
CA PRO A 703 -18.31 -7.20 23.39
C PRO A 703 -17.38 -6.01 23.63
N THR A 704 -16.08 -6.24 23.64
CA THR A 704 -15.06 -5.20 23.83
C THR A 704 -15.07 -4.16 22.71
N MET A 705 -15.26 -4.58 21.46
CA MET A 705 -15.38 -3.66 20.33
C MET A 705 -16.59 -2.75 20.49
N ARG A 706 -17.74 -3.30 20.88
CA ARG A 706 -18.94 -2.52 21.14
C ARG A 706 -18.76 -1.50 22.29
N ALA A 707 -18.06 -1.91 23.34
CA ALA A 707 -17.77 -1.03 24.47
C ALA A 707 -16.81 0.10 24.09
N ALA A 708 -15.83 -0.19 23.23
CA ALA A 708 -14.84 0.79 22.77
C ALA A 708 -15.45 1.87 21.85
N ARG A 709 -16.43 1.48 21.00
CA ARG A 709 -17.05 2.38 20.01
C ARG A 709 -18.57 2.17 19.94
N PRO A 710 -19.31 2.51 21.01
CA PRO A 710 -20.75 2.29 21.05
C PRO A 710 -21.52 3.04 19.97
N GLN A 711 -21.01 4.19 19.49
CA GLN A 711 -21.61 4.99 18.43
C GLN A 711 -21.64 4.27 17.05
N TRP A 712 -20.85 3.24 16.85
CA TRP A 712 -20.84 2.48 15.59
C TRP A 712 -21.84 1.34 15.58
N PHE A 713 -22.23 0.86 16.76
CA PHE A 713 -23.12 -0.28 16.95
C PHE A 713 -24.49 0.11 17.51
N GLY A 714 -24.63 1.35 17.95
CA GLY A 714 -25.90 1.92 18.38
C GLY A 714 -26.68 2.40 17.17
N GLY A 715 -27.76 1.73 16.84
CA GLY A 715 -28.78 2.36 16.02
C GLY A 715 -29.17 3.69 16.66
N VAL A 716 -29.24 4.74 15.89
CA VAL A 716 -29.82 6.03 16.25
C VAL A 716 -31.24 5.84 16.67
#